data_76b59eaa81e616cb8da4e90c39e7c741
#
_entry.id   76b59eaa81e616cb8da4e90c39e7c741
#
_cell.length_a   1.000
_cell.length_b   1.000
_cell.length_c   1.000
_cell.angle_alpha   90.00
_cell.angle_beta   90.00
_cell.angle_gamma   90.00
#
_symmetry.space_group_name_H-M   'P 1'
#
loop_
_entity.id
_entity.type
_entity.pdbx_description
1 polymer ?
#
loop_
_entity_poly.entity_id
_entity_poly.type
_entity_poly.pdbx_seq_one_letter_code
_entity_poly.pdbx_strand_id
1 'polypeptide(L)'
;VGITLADVQNWQPEQIDEVSQAAAQRARTSGEAAETLRNLSVFGTWKGEAGEAAQQAINQSATTLSLSQKEAFLVAMGAGKAAGDVRKVKNDLQSLLDYANAAPHVQIDLATNTVTPPDTTGWPAEKIEELRAKTEDVENRMGAVLAAAEEADADLARVLTAATGGDPGLPGEQGTNDGQSLQDGQLTPEEMARLEENTNLTPEQQEALVRGDLVLPTSQMEYLNNLSRSLDGKSPAEIRSMIDQMNANGQNGGAVADALQLLGNENITTAGDPAEGVPTQGGMANLPSGIRETFERPTRGIAVPTQGTNEQGNPTIEMPDLEHPFPELNNYRDIAAIVSAGDANLQHGTALDKALLDKSEEVLHGTHNPPYYPWAENVEWTQERIDPAVQDMLNAAGRDQMAVHSELTGADGKTPNTAFMEDLFTHQWADDGAAAGTLLNGTGAIPTDLTDPTQMDQATRAGQIMHTVDSFVGSAEYSPRLLDIPGLDGQSVGQVNPELTQALAEANKPYIDDMLGNSLDDSQGFRPLDDMKNPEMPVMRDLFAVIDSNADAATILNSQAYLNGLQYQANFEQSIIDGGTVNTGDLQSAGTLRGVIDSAANIADNDAIEYGNLQEVLAYESRGMWFDVAKTIGGELPFVDKILEWNDKIPGDPLHQIFVGDAPVGADPTYIAQQSSEMMQYAVAQRLIDANLGDPSVFQQFGLIDPETNQLRPIKQDDFGDFRSAFTDYFMGINPTVKIGIEDYEDAYRDALPTPTGHTGG
;
A
#
# COMPACT_ATOMS: atom_id res chain seq x y z
N VAL A 1 -6.15 -24.16 -10.83
CA VAL A 1 -4.78 -24.07 -11.40
C VAL A 1 -4.93 -23.32 -12.70
N GLY A 2 -4.42 -22.08 -12.79
CA GLY A 2 -4.48 -21.27 -14.01
C GLY A 2 -3.67 -21.89 -15.17
N ILE A 3 -3.90 -21.41 -16.39
CA ILE A 3 -3.17 -21.83 -17.59
C ILE A 3 -1.73 -21.32 -17.50
N THR A 4 -0.76 -22.18 -17.82
CA THR A 4 0.64 -21.79 -17.92
C THR A 4 1.07 -21.50 -19.36
N LEU A 5 2.09 -20.68 -19.56
CA LEU A 5 2.67 -20.48 -20.88
C LEU A 5 3.19 -21.79 -21.51
N ALA A 6 3.60 -22.75 -20.66
CA ALA A 6 3.98 -24.09 -21.11
C ALA A 6 2.78 -24.86 -21.65
N ASP A 7 1.58 -24.71 -21.07
CA ASP A 7 0.36 -25.30 -21.61
C ASP A 7 0.04 -24.70 -22.98
N VAL A 8 0.05 -23.38 -23.10
CA VAL A 8 -0.16 -22.67 -24.38
C VAL A 8 0.82 -23.13 -25.44
N GLN A 9 2.11 -23.28 -25.08
CA GLN A 9 3.12 -23.75 -26.02
C GLN A 9 2.80 -25.15 -26.55
N ASN A 10 2.19 -26.01 -25.71
CA ASN A 10 1.87 -27.40 -26.05
C ASN A 10 0.52 -27.53 -26.77
N TRP A 11 -0.33 -26.51 -26.82
CA TRP A 11 -1.60 -26.57 -27.52
C TRP A 11 -1.44 -26.88 -29.00
N GLN A 12 -2.39 -27.64 -29.54
CA GLN A 12 -2.37 -28.14 -30.93
C GLN A 12 -3.61 -27.69 -31.68
N PRO A 13 -3.63 -26.48 -32.27
CA PRO A 13 -4.79 -25.95 -32.98
C PRO A 13 -5.23 -26.80 -34.15
N GLU A 14 -4.34 -27.60 -34.74
CA GLU A 14 -4.64 -28.52 -35.82
C GLU A 14 -5.58 -29.63 -35.38
N GLN A 15 -5.46 -30.12 -34.13
CA GLN A 15 -6.39 -31.11 -33.57
C GLN A 15 -7.78 -30.54 -33.32
N ILE A 16 -7.86 -29.26 -32.93
CA ILE A 16 -9.14 -28.56 -32.79
C ILE A 16 -9.81 -28.38 -34.16
N ASP A 17 -9.04 -28.07 -35.21
CA ASP A 17 -9.54 -28.01 -36.57
C ASP A 17 -10.10 -29.39 -37.06
N GLU A 18 -9.45 -30.49 -36.68
CA GLU A 18 -9.95 -31.84 -37.00
C GLU A 18 -11.30 -32.07 -36.35
N VAL A 19 -11.51 -31.63 -35.09
CA VAL A 19 -12.83 -31.69 -34.43
C VAL A 19 -13.86 -30.83 -35.16
N SER A 20 -13.49 -29.60 -35.56
CA SER A 20 -14.37 -28.72 -36.35
C SER A 20 -14.80 -29.38 -37.67
N GLN A 21 -13.86 -29.97 -38.40
CA GLN A 21 -14.14 -30.64 -39.68
C GLN A 21 -15.03 -31.90 -39.51
N ALA A 22 -14.77 -32.70 -38.47
CA ALA A 22 -15.56 -33.88 -38.15
C ALA A 22 -17.00 -33.50 -37.78
N ALA A 23 -17.17 -32.45 -36.97
CA ALA A 23 -18.49 -31.91 -36.60
C ALA A 23 -19.24 -31.34 -37.82
N ALA A 24 -18.57 -30.61 -38.70
CA ALA A 24 -19.16 -30.11 -39.95
C ALA A 24 -19.62 -31.24 -40.89
N GLN A 25 -18.84 -32.31 -40.96
CA GLN A 25 -19.21 -33.48 -41.71
C GLN A 25 -20.43 -34.19 -41.12
N ARG A 26 -20.49 -34.34 -39.77
CA ARG A 26 -21.64 -34.90 -39.06
C ARG A 26 -22.90 -34.05 -39.29
N ALA A 27 -22.78 -32.72 -39.22
CA ALA A 27 -23.91 -31.81 -39.49
C ALA A 27 -24.45 -31.99 -40.90
N ARG A 28 -23.60 -32.07 -41.91
CA ARG A 28 -24.01 -32.35 -43.30
C ARG A 28 -24.73 -33.68 -43.42
N THR A 29 -24.14 -34.75 -42.92
CA THR A 29 -24.72 -36.10 -43.02
C THR A 29 -26.07 -36.21 -42.31
N SER A 30 -26.20 -35.58 -41.12
CA SER A 30 -27.47 -35.54 -40.38
C SER A 30 -28.56 -34.77 -41.12
N GLY A 31 -28.20 -33.65 -41.77
CA GLY A 31 -29.11 -32.84 -42.60
C GLY A 31 -29.59 -33.60 -43.83
N GLU A 32 -28.68 -34.22 -44.55
CA GLU A 32 -28.99 -35.06 -45.73
C GLU A 32 -29.90 -36.24 -45.37
N ALA A 33 -29.66 -36.90 -44.23
CA ALA A 33 -30.48 -37.97 -43.72
C ALA A 33 -31.88 -37.48 -43.31
N ALA A 34 -31.99 -36.35 -42.63
CA ALA A 34 -33.26 -35.72 -42.27
C ALA A 34 -34.09 -35.36 -43.50
N GLU A 35 -33.46 -34.78 -44.53
CA GLU A 35 -34.10 -34.46 -45.79
C GLU A 35 -34.54 -35.70 -46.54
N THR A 36 -33.71 -36.75 -46.59
CA THR A 36 -34.03 -38.03 -47.18
C THR A 36 -35.24 -38.63 -46.53
N LEU A 37 -35.33 -38.64 -45.18
CA LEU A 37 -36.53 -39.18 -44.48
C LEU A 37 -37.77 -38.35 -44.76
N ARG A 38 -37.71 -37.04 -44.83
CA ARG A 38 -38.86 -36.17 -45.15
C ARG A 38 -39.37 -36.40 -46.58
N ASN A 39 -38.45 -36.72 -47.49
CA ASN A 39 -38.78 -36.93 -48.91
C ASN A 39 -39.15 -38.37 -49.28
N LEU A 40 -39.26 -39.28 -48.31
CA LEU A 40 -39.69 -40.66 -48.54
C LEU A 40 -41.14 -40.71 -48.99
N SER A 41 -41.35 -40.71 -50.31
CA SER A 41 -42.69 -40.73 -50.94
C SER A 41 -43.48 -42.05 -50.73
N VAL A 42 -42.78 -43.11 -50.34
CA VAL A 42 -43.36 -44.45 -50.14
C VAL A 42 -44.48 -44.46 -49.10
N PHE A 43 -44.40 -43.66 -48.07
CA PHE A 43 -45.36 -43.58 -46.97
C PHE A 43 -46.52 -42.61 -47.26
N GLY A 44 -46.44 -41.74 -48.26
CA GLY A 44 -47.48 -40.77 -48.62
C GLY A 44 -48.75 -41.42 -49.20
N THR A 45 -48.65 -42.65 -49.66
CA THR A 45 -49.80 -43.46 -50.22
C THR A 45 -50.30 -44.48 -49.22
N TRP A 46 -49.64 -44.76 -48.12
CA TRP A 46 -50.00 -45.75 -47.10
C TRP A 46 -50.99 -45.16 -46.10
N LYS A 47 -52.29 -45.63 -46.21
CA LYS A 47 -53.38 -45.11 -45.38
C LYS A 47 -53.79 -46.10 -44.31
N GLY A 48 -54.23 -45.58 -43.14
CA GLY A 48 -54.63 -46.32 -41.95
C GLY A 48 -53.69 -46.17 -40.79
N GLU A 49 -54.05 -46.63 -39.60
CA GLU A 49 -53.32 -46.41 -38.32
C GLU A 49 -51.82 -46.77 -38.39
N ALA A 50 -51.49 -47.86 -39.08
CA ALA A 50 -50.11 -48.27 -39.28
C ALA A 50 -49.33 -47.32 -40.20
N GLY A 51 -49.96 -46.73 -41.20
CA GLY A 51 -49.39 -45.76 -42.11
C GLY A 51 -49.14 -44.39 -41.39
N GLU A 52 -50.13 -43.98 -40.59
CA GLU A 52 -50.02 -42.76 -39.78
C GLU A 52 -48.97 -42.90 -38.72
N ALA A 53 -48.90 -44.04 -38.01
CA ALA A 53 -47.80 -44.29 -37.00
C ALA A 53 -46.40 -44.31 -37.65
N ALA A 54 -46.30 -44.94 -38.87
CA ALA A 54 -45.02 -44.94 -39.60
C ALA A 54 -44.61 -43.52 -40.03
N GLN A 55 -45.54 -42.69 -40.49
CA GLN A 55 -45.29 -41.31 -40.89
C GLN A 55 -44.92 -40.43 -39.72
N GLN A 56 -45.59 -40.65 -38.59
CA GLN A 56 -45.23 -39.95 -37.33
C GLN A 56 -43.79 -40.29 -36.82
N ALA A 57 -43.43 -41.58 -36.83
CA ALA A 57 -42.09 -42.04 -36.45
C ALA A 57 -40.99 -41.49 -37.39
N ILE A 58 -41.26 -41.43 -38.71
CA ILE A 58 -40.34 -40.84 -39.69
C ILE A 58 -40.18 -39.35 -39.47
N ASN A 59 -41.28 -38.62 -39.23
CA ASN A 59 -41.21 -37.19 -38.94
C ASN A 59 -40.47 -36.92 -37.64
N GLN A 60 -40.64 -37.71 -36.60
CA GLN A 60 -39.91 -37.60 -35.33
C GLN A 60 -38.44 -37.91 -35.54
N SER A 61 -38.09 -38.95 -36.30
CA SER A 61 -36.68 -39.25 -36.65
C SER A 61 -36.03 -38.13 -37.46
N ALA A 62 -36.74 -37.56 -38.45
CA ALA A 62 -36.25 -36.44 -39.23
C ALA A 62 -36.06 -35.17 -38.39
N THR A 63 -36.93 -34.95 -37.38
CA THR A 63 -36.78 -33.84 -36.43
C THR A 63 -35.55 -34.04 -35.54
N THR A 64 -35.36 -35.24 -35.00
CA THR A 64 -34.16 -35.58 -34.18
C THR A 64 -32.87 -35.42 -34.98
N LEU A 65 -32.82 -35.83 -36.22
CA LEU A 65 -31.68 -35.63 -37.11
C LEU A 65 -31.41 -34.14 -37.41
N SER A 66 -32.46 -33.34 -37.55
CA SER A 66 -32.33 -31.89 -37.74
C SER A 66 -31.82 -31.19 -36.51
N LEU A 67 -32.19 -31.63 -35.31
CA LEU A 67 -31.58 -31.13 -34.06
C LEU A 67 -30.09 -31.49 -33.97
N SER A 68 -29.77 -32.78 -34.25
CA SER A 68 -28.36 -33.23 -34.27
C SER A 68 -27.52 -32.52 -35.35
N GLN A 69 -28.13 -32.10 -36.49
CA GLN A 69 -27.47 -31.24 -37.47
C GLN A 69 -27.11 -29.88 -36.90
N LYS A 70 -28.04 -29.22 -36.20
CA LYS A 70 -27.81 -27.88 -35.59
C LYS A 70 -26.74 -27.95 -34.51
N GLU A 71 -26.83 -28.93 -33.63
CA GLU A 71 -25.83 -29.17 -32.57
C GLU A 71 -24.42 -29.37 -33.17
N ALA A 72 -24.30 -30.28 -34.13
CA ALA A 72 -23.02 -30.53 -34.78
C ALA A 72 -22.50 -29.33 -35.58
N PHE A 73 -23.37 -28.49 -36.11
CA PHE A 73 -22.98 -27.26 -36.79
C PHE A 73 -22.41 -26.21 -35.81
N LEU A 74 -23.04 -26.04 -34.64
CA LEU A 74 -22.54 -25.15 -33.58
C LEU A 74 -21.15 -25.58 -33.11
N VAL A 75 -20.95 -26.90 -32.89
CA VAL A 75 -19.64 -27.45 -32.55
C VAL A 75 -18.62 -27.14 -33.64
N ALA A 76 -18.96 -27.31 -34.90
CA ALA A 76 -18.06 -27.07 -36.02
C ALA A 76 -17.59 -25.60 -36.06
N MET A 77 -18.52 -24.67 -35.89
CA MET A 77 -18.22 -23.23 -35.87
C MET A 77 -17.39 -22.85 -34.67
N GLY A 78 -17.78 -23.28 -33.46
CA GLY A 78 -17.09 -22.92 -32.23
C GLY A 78 -15.67 -23.52 -32.17
N ALA A 79 -15.51 -24.81 -32.54
CA ALA A 79 -14.16 -25.39 -32.60
C ALA A 79 -13.29 -24.72 -33.67
N GLY A 80 -13.87 -24.29 -34.79
CA GLY A 80 -13.14 -23.53 -35.83
C GLY A 80 -12.68 -22.16 -35.33
N LYS A 81 -13.52 -21.45 -34.57
CA LYS A 81 -13.14 -20.19 -33.90
C LYS A 81 -12.01 -20.43 -32.91
N ALA A 82 -12.20 -21.38 -31.98
CA ALA A 82 -11.22 -21.72 -30.97
C ALA A 82 -9.84 -22.10 -31.55
N ALA A 83 -9.80 -22.85 -32.66
CA ALA A 83 -8.56 -23.14 -33.37
C ALA A 83 -7.87 -21.88 -33.89
N GLY A 84 -8.64 -20.89 -34.33
CA GLY A 84 -8.15 -19.58 -34.76
C GLY A 84 -7.56 -18.78 -33.58
N ASP A 85 -8.28 -18.73 -32.47
CA ASP A 85 -7.87 -18.01 -31.26
C ASP A 85 -6.62 -18.64 -30.64
N VAL A 86 -6.55 -19.97 -30.53
CA VAL A 86 -5.35 -20.70 -30.09
C VAL A 86 -4.13 -20.38 -30.96
N ARG A 87 -4.28 -20.29 -32.29
CA ARG A 87 -3.15 -19.88 -33.16
C ARG A 87 -2.68 -18.47 -32.88
N LYS A 88 -3.62 -17.54 -32.63
CA LYS A 88 -3.30 -16.16 -32.27
C LYS A 88 -2.52 -16.13 -30.98
N VAL A 89 -3.01 -16.79 -29.93
CA VAL A 89 -2.33 -16.85 -28.61
C VAL A 89 -0.93 -17.44 -28.74
N LYS A 90 -0.74 -18.51 -29.52
CA LYS A 90 0.61 -19.09 -29.77
C LYS A 90 1.54 -18.12 -30.50
N ASN A 91 1.03 -17.32 -31.41
CA ASN A 91 1.83 -16.30 -32.12
C ASN A 91 2.19 -15.15 -31.16
N ASP A 92 1.28 -14.75 -30.29
CA ASP A 92 1.50 -13.72 -29.29
C ASP A 92 2.52 -14.20 -28.25
N LEU A 93 2.44 -15.45 -27.79
CA LEU A 93 3.47 -16.08 -26.95
C LEU A 93 4.84 -16.09 -27.63
N GLN A 94 4.93 -16.45 -28.91
CA GLN A 94 6.21 -16.42 -29.63
C GLN A 94 6.78 -15.00 -29.70
N SER A 95 5.92 -14.01 -29.93
CA SER A 95 6.31 -12.59 -29.95
C SER A 95 6.79 -12.11 -28.60
N LEU A 96 6.16 -12.53 -27.50
CA LEU A 96 6.59 -12.28 -26.12
C LEU A 96 7.99 -12.87 -25.85
N LEU A 97 8.20 -14.15 -26.21
CA LEU A 97 9.49 -14.81 -26.02
C LEU A 97 10.61 -14.17 -26.84
N ASP A 98 10.33 -13.78 -28.07
CA ASP A 98 11.30 -13.07 -28.92
C ASP A 98 11.65 -11.70 -28.32
N TYR A 99 10.66 -11.01 -27.75
CA TYR A 99 10.87 -9.73 -27.08
C TYR A 99 11.69 -9.89 -25.79
N ALA A 100 11.35 -10.85 -24.91
CA ALA A 100 12.07 -11.12 -23.68
C ALA A 100 13.55 -11.51 -23.93
N ASN A 101 13.81 -12.25 -25.02
CA ASN A 101 15.15 -12.64 -25.45
C ASN A 101 15.98 -11.50 -26.07
N ALA A 102 15.38 -10.38 -26.47
CA ALA A 102 16.13 -9.20 -26.93
C ALA A 102 16.84 -8.51 -25.74
N ALA A 103 17.91 -7.75 -26.00
CA ALA A 103 18.65 -7.04 -24.95
C ALA A 103 17.87 -5.82 -24.42
N PRO A 104 17.88 -5.56 -23.09
CA PRO A 104 18.39 -6.39 -22.03
C PRO A 104 17.57 -7.68 -21.90
N HIS A 105 18.26 -8.82 -21.69
CA HIS A 105 17.63 -10.14 -21.69
C HIS A 105 16.87 -10.38 -20.38
N VAL A 106 15.61 -10.81 -20.49
CA VAL A 106 14.74 -11.18 -19.35
C VAL A 106 14.32 -12.64 -19.54
N GLN A 107 14.42 -13.45 -18.51
CA GLN A 107 14.07 -14.87 -18.60
C GLN A 107 12.61 -15.07 -18.14
N ILE A 108 11.85 -15.86 -18.91
CA ILE A 108 10.50 -16.29 -18.55
C ILE A 108 10.53 -17.80 -18.26
N ASP A 109 10.06 -18.19 -17.09
CA ASP A 109 9.78 -19.60 -16.77
C ASP A 109 8.34 -19.92 -17.22
N LEU A 110 8.23 -20.71 -18.27
CA LEU A 110 6.94 -21.04 -18.89
C LEU A 110 6.08 -21.98 -18.03
N ALA A 111 6.66 -22.68 -17.07
CA ALA A 111 5.93 -23.63 -16.23
C ALA A 111 5.32 -22.96 -15.00
N THR A 112 5.90 -21.85 -14.55
CA THR A 112 5.48 -21.13 -13.36
C THR A 112 4.96 -19.73 -13.70
N ASN A 113 4.97 -19.31 -14.98
CA ASN A 113 4.67 -17.95 -15.44
C ASN A 113 5.49 -16.88 -14.72
N THR A 114 6.74 -17.17 -14.38
CA THR A 114 7.59 -16.26 -13.60
C THR A 114 8.57 -15.55 -14.50
N VAL A 115 8.68 -14.23 -14.35
CA VAL A 115 9.67 -13.40 -15.04
C VAL A 115 10.88 -13.20 -14.12
N THR A 116 12.08 -13.47 -14.61
CA THR A 116 13.31 -13.35 -13.83
C THR A 116 14.33 -12.49 -14.59
N PRO A 117 14.62 -11.28 -14.10
CA PRO A 117 15.67 -10.45 -14.65
C PRO A 117 17.07 -11.03 -14.34
N PRO A 118 18.11 -10.66 -15.09
CA PRO A 118 19.49 -11.08 -14.82
C PRO A 118 20.05 -10.42 -13.57
N ASP A 119 21.12 -11.00 -12.99
CA ASP A 119 21.87 -10.38 -11.90
C ASP A 119 22.45 -9.02 -12.31
N THR A 120 22.11 -7.98 -11.54
CA THR A 120 22.48 -6.58 -11.78
C THR A 120 23.69 -6.12 -10.99
N THR A 121 24.37 -7.03 -10.27
CA THR A 121 25.55 -6.70 -9.44
C THR A 121 26.58 -5.91 -10.23
N GLY A 122 26.85 -4.68 -9.84
CA GLY A 122 27.82 -3.78 -10.48
C GLY A 122 27.30 -3.08 -11.73
N TRP A 123 26.01 -3.12 -12.03
CA TRP A 123 25.44 -2.37 -13.14
C TRP A 123 25.27 -0.88 -12.77
N PRO A 124 25.38 0.03 -13.77
CA PRO A 124 25.00 1.42 -13.57
C PRO A 124 23.49 1.56 -13.34
N ALA A 125 23.06 2.50 -12.49
CA ALA A 125 21.64 2.75 -12.17
C ALA A 125 20.75 2.94 -13.43
N GLU A 126 21.24 3.66 -14.46
CA GLU A 126 20.54 3.82 -15.74
C GLU A 126 20.25 2.48 -16.44
N LYS A 127 21.14 1.49 -16.30
CA LYS A 127 20.96 0.17 -16.89
C LYS A 127 20.01 -0.72 -16.10
N ILE A 128 19.96 -0.54 -14.79
CA ILE A 128 18.99 -1.20 -13.92
C ILE A 128 17.59 -0.68 -14.24
N GLU A 129 17.44 0.64 -14.43
CA GLU A 129 16.17 1.26 -14.81
C GLU A 129 15.67 0.80 -16.20
N GLU A 130 16.58 0.70 -17.20
CA GLU A 130 16.26 0.13 -18.51
C GLU A 130 15.80 -1.33 -18.43
N LEU A 131 16.42 -2.12 -17.53
CA LEU A 131 16.05 -3.51 -17.29
C LEU A 131 14.70 -3.60 -16.59
N ARG A 132 14.44 -2.78 -15.58
CA ARG A 132 13.19 -2.71 -14.85
C ARG A 132 12.02 -2.41 -15.79
N ALA A 133 12.12 -1.35 -16.59
CA ALA A 133 11.09 -0.99 -17.56
C ALA A 133 10.83 -2.13 -18.57
N LYS A 134 11.87 -2.87 -18.94
CA LYS A 134 11.69 -4.04 -19.81
C LYS A 134 11.05 -5.22 -19.11
N THR A 135 11.36 -5.47 -17.85
CA THR A 135 10.74 -6.54 -17.04
C THR A 135 9.25 -6.29 -16.94
N GLU A 136 8.86 -5.07 -16.58
CA GLU A 136 7.47 -4.62 -16.53
C GLU A 136 6.72 -4.82 -17.88
N ASP A 137 7.32 -4.41 -19.01
CA ASP A 137 6.69 -4.61 -20.33
C ASP A 137 6.59 -6.10 -20.73
N VAL A 138 7.53 -6.96 -20.25
CA VAL A 138 7.45 -8.42 -20.44
C VAL A 138 6.30 -9.01 -19.63
N GLU A 139 6.13 -8.59 -18.37
CA GLU A 139 5.03 -9.03 -17.51
C GLU A 139 3.66 -8.61 -18.04
N ASN A 140 3.52 -7.36 -18.48
CA ASN A 140 2.30 -6.85 -19.11
C ASN A 140 1.90 -7.66 -20.35
N ARG A 141 2.86 -7.94 -21.22
CA ARG A 141 2.63 -8.77 -22.42
C ARG A 141 2.29 -10.21 -22.04
N MET A 142 2.92 -10.74 -20.99
CA MET A 142 2.62 -12.08 -20.47
C MET A 142 1.19 -12.15 -19.95
N GLY A 143 0.74 -11.17 -19.15
CA GLY A 143 -0.65 -11.06 -18.67
C GLY A 143 -1.66 -11.05 -19.82
N ALA A 144 -1.40 -10.28 -20.89
CA ALA A 144 -2.26 -10.23 -22.04
C ALA A 144 -2.33 -11.58 -22.82
N VAL A 145 -1.20 -12.31 -22.92
CA VAL A 145 -1.17 -13.65 -23.52
C VAL A 145 -1.95 -14.66 -22.69
N LEU A 146 -1.81 -14.62 -21.37
CA LEU A 146 -2.53 -15.52 -20.45
C LEU A 146 -4.05 -15.25 -20.47
N ALA A 147 -4.46 -13.97 -20.43
CA ALA A 147 -5.87 -13.59 -20.54
C ALA A 147 -6.50 -14.08 -21.87
N ALA A 148 -5.77 -13.94 -22.98
CA ALA A 148 -6.23 -14.44 -24.27
C ALA A 148 -6.27 -15.99 -24.33
N ALA A 149 -5.37 -16.66 -23.59
CA ALA A 149 -5.37 -18.12 -23.45
C ALA A 149 -6.58 -18.61 -22.67
N GLU A 150 -6.88 -17.99 -21.54
CA GLU A 150 -8.06 -18.31 -20.72
C GLU A 150 -9.36 -18.10 -21.51
N GLU A 151 -9.48 -17.01 -22.28
CA GLU A 151 -10.62 -16.77 -23.15
C GLU A 151 -10.78 -17.86 -24.22
N ALA A 152 -9.68 -18.26 -24.88
CA ALA A 152 -9.74 -19.31 -25.89
C ALA A 152 -10.14 -20.68 -25.32
N ASP A 153 -9.70 -21.01 -24.09
CA ASP A 153 -10.06 -22.23 -23.39
C ASP A 153 -11.52 -22.22 -22.96
N ALA A 154 -11.99 -21.11 -22.38
CA ALA A 154 -13.40 -20.93 -22.01
C ALA A 154 -14.35 -21.02 -23.21
N ASP A 155 -13.98 -20.42 -24.35
CA ASP A 155 -14.75 -20.52 -25.59
C ASP A 155 -14.88 -21.97 -26.08
N LEU A 156 -13.79 -22.71 -26.06
CA LEU A 156 -13.78 -24.12 -26.45
C LEU A 156 -14.62 -24.98 -25.49
N ALA A 157 -14.49 -24.75 -24.17
CA ALA A 157 -15.25 -25.47 -23.14
C ALA A 157 -16.76 -25.24 -23.32
N ARG A 158 -17.21 -24.01 -23.59
CA ARG A 158 -18.60 -23.65 -23.86
C ARG A 158 -19.15 -24.43 -25.09
N VAL A 159 -18.38 -24.47 -26.16
CA VAL A 159 -18.75 -25.18 -27.39
C VAL A 159 -18.89 -26.69 -27.13
N LEU A 160 -17.98 -27.29 -26.38
CA LEU A 160 -18.01 -28.72 -26.05
C LEU A 160 -19.18 -29.04 -25.11
N THR A 161 -19.53 -28.18 -24.17
CA THR A 161 -20.68 -28.32 -23.28
C THR A 161 -22.00 -28.26 -24.07
N ALA A 162 -22.13 -27.29 -24.96
CA ALA A 162 -23.29 -27.22 -25.87
C ALA A 162 -23.43 -28.48 -26.74
N ALA A 163 -22.33 -29.07 -27.18
CA ALA A 163 -22.28 -30.27 -27.98
C ALA A 163 -22.76 -31.53 -27.25
N THR A 164 -22.60 -31.54 -25.92
CA THR A 164 -23.00 -32.68 -25.06
C THR A 164 -24.44 -32.56 -24.53
N GLY A 165 -25.17 -31.52 -24.93
CA GLY A 165 -26.57 -31.28 -24.53
C GLY A 165 -26.68 -30.61 -23.16
N GLY A 166 -25.54 -30.10 -22.62
CA GLY A 166 -25.53 -29.18 -21.49
C GLY A 166 -25.96 -27.79 -21.97
N ASP A 167 -26.50 -26.98 -21.08
CA ASP A 167 -26.65 -25.55 -21.30
C ASP A 167 -25.37 -24.90 -20.88
N PRO A 168 -24.51 -24.42 -21.80
CA PRO A 168 -23.25 -23.83 -21.39
C PRO A 168 -23.44 -22.45 -20.78
N GLY A 169 -24.61 -21.83 -20.94
CA GLY A 169 -24.86 -20.42 -20.63
C GLY A 169 -23.84 -19.50 -21.30
N LEU A 170 -24.22 -18.35 -21.73
CA LEU A 170 -23.26 -17.30 -22.08
C LEU A 170 -22.77 -16.63 -20.78
N PRO A 171 -21.51 -16.18 -20.66
CA PRO A 171 -21.02 -15.53 -19.45
C PRO A 171 -21.93 -14.41 -18.97
N GLY A 172 -22.45 -13.59 -19.86
CA GLY A 172 -23.39 -12.53 -19.55
C GLY A 172 -24.76 -13.05 -19.06
N GLU A 173 -25.29 -14.14 -19.63
CA GLU A 173 -26.52 -14.79 -19.15
C GLU A 173 -26.29 -15.41 -17.77
N GLN A 174 -25.15 -16.06 -17.54
CA GLN A 174 -24.76 -16.62 -16.24
C GLN A 174 -24.64 -15.52 -15.19
N GLY A 175 -23.93 -14.41 -15.48
CA GLY A 175 -23.82 -13.28 -14.58
C GLY A 175 -25.17 -12.66 -14.25
N THR A 176 -26.08 -12.56 -15.23
CA THR A 176 -27.44 -12.08 -15.01
C THR A 176 -28.25 -13.03 -14.11
N ASN A 177 -28.19 -14.32 -14.35
CA ASN A 177 -28.93 -15.33 -13.59
C ASN A 177 -28.42 -15.42 -12.15
N ASP A 178 -27.07 -15.47 -11.95
CA ASP A 178 -26.45 -15.52 -10.65
C ASP A 178 -26.78 -14.25 -9.85
N GLY A 179 -26.74 -13.08 -10.51
CA GLY A 179 -27.12 -11.83 -9.88
C GLY A 179 -28.63 -11.73 -9.54
N GLN A 180 -29.50 -12.40 -10.28
CA GLN A 180 -30.92 -12.54 -9.91
C GLN A 180 -31.06 -13.45 -8.69
N SER A 181 -30.36 -14.59 -8.66
CA SER A 181 -30.33 -15.50 -7.51
C SER A 181 -29.80 -14.82 -6.23
N LEU A 182 -28.82 -13.92 -6.37
CA LEU A 182 -28.33 -13.11 -5.26
C LEU A 182 -29.42 -12.27 -4.59
N GLN A 183 -30.44 -11.83 -5.32
CA GLN A 183 -31.54 -11.05 -4.73
C GLN A 183 -32.34 -11.83 -3.69
N ASP A 184 -32.29 -13.17 -3.74
CA ASP A 184 -32.88 -14.06 -2.73
C ASP A 184 -31.90 -14.34 -1.56
N GLY A 185 -30.67 -13.76 -1.59
CA GLY A 185 -29.63 -13.91 -0.58
C GLY A 185 -29.01 -15.29 -0.50
N GLN A 186 -29.11 -16.09 -1.58
CA GLN A 186 -28.56 -17.44 -1.64
C GLN A 186 -28.28 -17.85 -3.08
N LEU A 187 -27.09 -18.40 -3.32
CA LEU A 187 -26.68 -19.03 -4.58
C LEU A 187 -26.74 -20.55 -4.47
N THR A 188 -26.96 -21.23 -5.59
CA THR A 188 -26.68 -22.68 -5.67
C THR A 188 -25.18 -22.93 -5.59
N PRO A 189 -24.71 -24.15 -5.25
CA PRO A 189 -23.28 -24.48 -5.25
C PRO A 189 -22.58 -24.20 -6.59
N GLU A 190 -23.27 -24.40 -7.70
CA GLU A 190 -22.76 -24.17 -9.06
C GLU A 190 -22.64 -22.66 -9.36
N GLU A 191 -23.61 -21.85 -8.94
CA GLU A 191 -23.57 -20.39 -9.07
C GLU A 191 -22.48 -19.80 -8.19
N MET A 192 -22.33 -20.29 -6.95
CA MET A 192 -21.27 -19.87 -6.03
C MET A 192 -19.89 -20.18 -6.61
N ALA A 193 -19.70 -21.39 -7.16
CA ALA A 193 -18.43 -21.76 -7.77
C ALA A 193 -18.09 -20.87 -8.98
N ARG A 194 -19.08 -20.47 -9.81
CA ARG A 194 -18.86 -19.52 -10.91
C ARG A 194 -18.48 -18.13 -10.41
N LEU A 195 -19.15 -17.63 -9.37
CA LEU A 195 -18.82 -16.33 -8.78
C LEU A 195 -17.37 -16.34 -8.27
N GLU A 196 -16.98 -17.36 -7.50
CA GLU A 196 -15.62 -17.52 -6.99
C GLU A 196 -14.60 -17.69 -8.14
N GLU A 197 -14.92 -18.42 -9.21
CA GLU A 197 -14.04 -18.57 -10.37
C GLU A 197 -13.78 -17.22 -11.06
N ASN A 198 -14.80 -16.35 -11.16
CA ASN A 198 -14.69 -15.04 -11.80
C ASN A 198 -14.13 -13.95 -10.89
N THR A 199 -13.92 -14.21 -9.60
CA THR A 199 -13.34 -13.24 -8.65
C THR A 199 -11.96 -13.64 -8.13
N ASN A 200 -11.58 -14.91 -8.25
CA ASN A 200 -10.25 -15.37 -7.88
C ASN A 200 -9.23 -15.06 -8.99
N LEU A 201 -8.19 -14.30 -8.65
CA LEU A 201 -7.10 -13.99 -9.55
C LEU A 201 -5.95 -14.99 -9.40
N THR A 202 -5.25 -15.29 -10.49
CA THR A 202 -3.99 -16.03 -10.42
C THR A 202 -2.90 -15.17 -9.78
N PRO A 203 -1.79 -15.75 -9.29
CA PRO A 203 -0.68 -14.95 -8.75
C PRO A 203 -0.17 -13.87 -9.72
N GLU A 204 -0.07 -14.19 -11.00
CA GLU A 204 0.38 -13.26 -12.04
C GLU A 204 -0.64 -12.12 -12.28
N GLN A 205 -1.94 -12.44 -12.20
CA GLN A 205 -3.00 -11.44 -12.28
C GLN A 205 -3.01 -10.55 -11.03
N GLN A 206 -2.71 -11.09 -9.85
CA GLN A 206 -2.58 -10.30 -8.63
C GLN A 206 -1.39 -9.33 -8.71
N GLU A 207 -0.23 -9.77 -9.21
CA GLU A 207 0.91 -8.89 -9.46
C GLU A 207 0.57 -7.78 -10.44
N ALA A 208 -0.10 -8.11 -11.56
CA ALA A 208 -0.57 -7.13 -12.53
C ALA A 208 -1.59 -6.15 -11.94
N LEU A 209 -2.48 -6.61 -11.04
CA LEU A 209 -3.41 -5.74 -10.33
C LEU A 209 -2.68 -4.74 -9.43
N VAL A 210 -1.68 -5.19 -8.69
CA VAL A 210 -0.84 -4.33 -7.83
C VAL A 210 -0.10 -3.25 -8.62
N ARG A 211 0.35 -3.57 -9.85
CA ARG A 211 0.97 -2.60 -10.76
C ARG A 211 -0.04 -1.66 -11.42
N GLY A 212 -1.33 -2.04 -11.46
CA GLY A 212 -2.40 -1.28 -12.12
C GLY A 212 -2.48 -1.51 -13.62
N ASP A 213 -2.09 -2.70 -14.12
CA ASP A 213 -2.08 -3.05 -15.54
C ASP A 213 -2.75 -4.39 -15.83
N LEU A 214 -3.64 -4.84 -14.95
CA LEU A 214 -4.36 -6.10 -15.11
C LEU A 214 -5.25 -6.12 -16.37
N VAL A 215 -5.06 -7.16 -17.18
CA VAL A 215 -5.92 -7.45 -18.32
C VAL A 215 -6.76 -8.69 -17.98
N LEU A 216 -8.08 -8.53 -17.90
CA LEU A 216 -9.00 -9.66 -17.68
C LEU A 216 -9.48 -10.28 -18.99
N PRO A 217 -9.79 -11.59 -19.00
CA PRO A 217 -10.54 -12.22 -20.07
C PRO A 217 -11.88 -11.51 -20.33
N THR A 218 -12.27 -11.42 -21.59
CA THR A 218 -13.53 -10.76 -21.98
C THR A 218 -14.75 -11.43 -21.33
N SER A 219 -14.76 -12.76 -21.25
CA SER A 219 -15.81 -13.56 -20.61
C SER A 219 -15.96 -13.26 -19.13
N GLN A 220 -14.85 -13.08 -18.40
CA GLN A 220 -14.85 -12.71 -17.01
C GLN A 220 -15.43 -11.31 -16.80
N MET A 221 -14.99 -10.33 -17.59
CA MET A 221 -15.51 -8.95 -17.53
C MET A 221 -17.00 -8.92 -17.89
N GLU A 222 -17.44 -9.71 -18.88
CA GLU A 222 -18.85 -9.84 -19.27
C GLU A 222 -19.70 -10.39 -18.12
N TYR A 223 -19.22 -11.45 -17.46
CA TYR A 223 -19.87 -12.03 -16.30
C TYR A 223 -20.04 -11.01 -15.16
N LEU A 224 -18.94 -10.38 -14.75
CA LEU A 224 -18.92 -9.39 -13.66
C LEU A 224 -19.84 -8.19 -13.96
N ASN A 225 -19.81 -7.68 -15.21
CA ASN A 225 -20.67 -6.56 -15.60
C ASN A 225 -22.16 -6.92 -15.56
N ASN A 226 -22.54 -8.10 -16.02
CA ASN A 226 -23.95 -8.52 -16.02
C ASN A 226 -24.44 -8.89 -14.61
N LEU A 227 -23.58 -9.46 -13.76
CA LEU A 227 -23.86 -9.64 -12.33
C LEU A 227 -24.17 -8.28 -11.67
N SER A 228 -23.31 -7.30 -11.86
CA SER A 228 -23.49 -5.93 -11.34
C SER A 228 -24.79 -5.30 -11.86
N ARG A 229 -25.05 -5.38 -13.17
CA ARG A 229 -26.27 -4.84 -13.78
C ARG A 229 -27.55 -5.46 -13.24
N SER A 230 -27.52 -6.73 -12.83
CA SER A 230 -28.67 -7.39 -12.20
C SER A 230 -28.99 -6.81 -10.82
N LEU A 231 -28.05 -6.12 -10.20
CA LEU A 231 -28.21 -5.41 -8.92
C LEU A 231 -28.63 -3.92 -9.12
N ASP A 232 -28.83 -3.45 -10.35
CA ASP A 232 -29.31 -2.09 -10.60
C ASP A 232 -30.66 -1.83 -9.89
N GLY A 233 -30.76 -0.66 -9.28
CA GLY A 233 -31.91 -0.25 -8.47
C GLY A 233 -31.90 -0.74 -7.02
N LYS A 234 -30.92 -1.57 -6.63
CA LYS A 234 -30.70 -1.92 -5.22
C LYS A 234 -29.91 -0.84 -4.51
N SER A 235 -30.37 -0.47 -3.32
CA SER A 235 -29.64 0.43 -2.43
C SER A 235 -28.37 -0.26 -1.86
N PRO A 236 -27.35 0.50 -1.40
CA PRO A 236 -26.22 -0.07 -0.68
C PRO A 236 -26.62 -0.98 0.48
N ALA A 237 -27.62 -0.57 1.28
CA ALA A 237 -28.16 -1.37 2.39
C ALA A 237 -28.73 -2.73 1.94
N GLU A 238 -29.43 -2.77 0.79
CA GLU A 238 -29.95 -4.04 0.26
C GLU A 238 -28.82 -4.95 -0.21
N ILE A 239 -27.80 -4.42 -0.91
CA ILE A 239 -26.63 -5.20 -1.37
C ILE A 239 -25.86 -5.74 -0.16
N ARG A 240 -25.59 -4.92 0.85
CA ARG A 240 -24.99 -5.35 2.12
C ARG A 240 -25.80 -6.48 2.77
N SER A 241 -27.13 -6.32 2.84
CA SER A 241 -28.01 -7.34 3.42
C SER A 241 -27.94 -8.67 2.67
N MET A 242 -27.76 -8.68 1.34
CA MET A 242 -27.55 -9.90 0.56
C MET A 242 -26.25 -10.59 0.95
N ILE A 243 -25.14 -9.84 1.06
CA ILE A 243 -23.83 -10.33 1.52
C ILE A 243 -23.95 -10.94 2.92
N ASP A 244 -24.60 -10.23 3.84
CA ASP A 244 -24.80 -10.69 5.23
C ASP A 244 -25.64 -11.98 5.28
N GLN A 245 -26.69 -12.10 4.43
CA GLN A 245 -27.49 -13.31 4.34
C GLN A 245 -26.72 -14.51 3.78
N MET A 246 -25.89 -14.29 2.75
CA MET A 246 -25.00 -15.33 2.23
C MET A 246 -24.05 -15.84 3.32
N ASN A 247 -23.41 -14.94 4.04
CA ASN A 247 -22.52 -15.27 5.16
C ASN A 247 -23.26 -16.05 6.26
N ALA A 248 -24.48 -15.63 6.61
CA ALA A 248 -25.32 -16.32 7.57
C ALA A 248 -25.74 -17.73 7.12
N ASN A 249 -25.85 -17.95 5.81
CA ASN A 249 -26.14 -19.24 5.19
C ASN A 249 -24.88 -20.11 4.98
N GLY A 250 -23.71 -19.64 5.41
CA GLY A 250 -22.43 -20.33 5.28
C GLY A 250 -21.82 -20.28 3.89
N GLN A 251 -22.24 -19.32 3.06
CA GLN A 251 -21.68 -19.03 1.73
C GLN A 251 -20.66 -17.88 1.84
N ASN A 252 -19.78 -17.74 0.85
CA ASN A 252 -18.83 -16.65 0.77
C ASN A 252 -19.49 -15.38 0.18
N GLY A 253 -20.13 -14.57 1.04
CA GLY A 253 -20.71 -13.30 0.62
C GLY A 253 -19.67 -12.29 0.16
N GLY A 254 -18.42 -12.40 0.61
CA GLY A 254 -17.31 -11.55 0.20
C GLY A 254 -17.04 -11.57 -1.31
N ALA A 255 -17.29 -12.70 -1.97
CA ALA A 255 -17.11 -12.82 -3.42
C ALA A 255 -18.00 -11.84 -4.22
N VAL A 256 -19.13 -11.38 -3.66
CA VAL A 256 -19.94 -10.31 -4.28
C VAL A 256 -19.22 -8.98 -4.20
N ALA A 257 -18.60 -8.67 -3.07
CA ALA A 257 -17.77 -7.47 -2.90
C ALA A 257 -16.56 -7.51 -3.83
N ASP A 258 -15.90 -8.66 -3.93
CA ASP A 258 -14.76 -8.90 -4.83
C ASP A 258 -15.14 -8.63 -6.30
N ALA A 259 -16.31 -9.10 -6.72
CA ALA A 259 -16.83 -8.82 -8.06
C ALA A 259 -17.04 -7.32 -8.31
N LEU A 260 -17.55 -6.58 -7.31
CA LEU A 260 -17.73 -5.13 -7.41
C LEU A 260 -16.41 -4.38 -7.39
N GLN A 261 -15.43 -4.83 -6.61
CA GLN A 261 -14.09 -4.23 -6.58
C GLN A 261 -13.36 -4.42 -7.91
N LEU A 262 -13.32 -5.63 -8.47
CA LEU A 262 -12.70 -5.88 -9.77
C LEU A 262 -13.38 -5.07 -10.88
N LEU A 263 -14.72 -5.11 -10.95
CA LEU A 263 -15.46 -4.37 -11.96
C LEU A 263 -15.32 -2.85 -11.80
N GLY A 264 -15.20 -2.36 -10.56
CA GLY A 264 -15.04 -0.94 -10.21
C GLY A 264 -13.62 -0.41 -10.40
N ASN A 265 -12.64 -1.24 -10.74
CA ASN A 265 -11.25 -0.82 -10.84
C ASN A 265 -10.92 -0.25 -12.23
N GLU A 266 -10.60 1.04 -12.31
CA GLU A 266 -10.29 1.74 -13.57
C GLU A 266 -8.97 1.28 -14.22
N ASN A 267 -8.09 0.62 -13.47
CA ASN A 267 -6.82 0.10 -13.96
C ASN A 267 -6.97 -1.29 -14.62
N ILE A 268 -8.14 -1.93 -14.47
CA ILE A 268 -8.43 -3.21 -15.11
C ILE A 268 -8.97 -2.96 -16.52
N THR A 269 -8.36 -3.61 -17.50
CA THR A 269 -8.74 -3.53 -18.92
C THR A 269 -9.11 -4.91 -19.47
N THR A 270 -9.81 -4.91 -20.61
CA THR A 270 -10.14 -6.13 -21.36
C THR A 270 -10.29 -5.82 -22.85
N ALA A 271 -10.25 -6.84 -23.67
CA ALA A 271 -10.54 -6.75 -25.11
C ALA A 271 -12.06 -6.71 -25.41
N GLY A 272 -12.92 -6.34 -24.47
CA GLY A 272 -14.36 -6.27 -24.62
C GLY A 272 -14.82 -5.30 -25.72
N ASP A 273 -16.07 -5.47 -26.18
CA ASP A 273 -16.72 -4.57 -27.13
C ASP A 273 -17.93 -3.90 -26.46
N PRO A 274 -17.90 -2.58 -26.21
CA PRO A 274 -19.03 -1.86 -25.64
C PRO A 274 -20.31 -1.94 -26.50
N ALA A 275 -20.18 -2.16 -27.81
CA ALA A 275 -21.34 -2.36 -28.68
C ALA A 275 -22.05 -3.69 -28.42
N GLU A 276 -21.35 -4.67 -27.86
CA GLU A 276 -21.91 -5.96 -27.42
C GLU A 276 -22.26 -5.96 -25.92
N GLY A 277 -22.10 -4.83 -25.23
CA GLY A 277 -22.43 -4.68 -23.82
C GLY A 277 -21.30 -5.08 -22.85
N VAL A 278 -20.08 -5.33 -23.36
CA VAL A 278 -18.90 -5.70 -22.56
C VAL A 278 -17.98 -4.49 -22.40
N PRO A 279 -17.75 -3.97 -21.19
CA PRO A 279 -16.85 -2.85 -20.97
C PRO A 279 -15.42 -3.19 -21.42
N THR A 280 -14.70 -2.20 -21.95
CA THR A 280 -13.25 -2.32 -22.25
C THR A 280 -12.37 -2.01 -21.04
N GLN A 281 -12.95 -1.43 -19.99
CA GLN A 281 -12.27 -1.00 -18.77
C GLN A 281 -13.24 -1.06 -17.61
N GLY A 282 -12.73 -1.35 -16.42
CA GLY A 282 -13.47 -1.24 -15.16
C GLY A 282 -13.78 0.22 -14.81
N GLY A 283 -14.37 0.43 -13.64
CA GLY A 283 -14.63 1.77 -13.11
C GLY A 283 -16.05 1.98 -12.58
N MET A 284 -16.28 3.09 -11.91
CA MET A 284 -17.54 3.45 -11.23
C MET A 284 -18.78 3.28 -12.13
N ALA A 285 -18.66 3.60 -13.41
CA ALA A 285 -19.78 3.52 -14.37
C ALA A 285 -20.36 2.10 -14.54
N ASN A 286 -19.61 1.06 -14.21
CA ASN A 286 -20.00 -0.34 -14.32
C ASN A 286 -20.67 -0.88 -13.04
N LEU A 287 -20.58 -0.16 -11.92
CA LEU A 287 -21.15 -0.57 -10.64
C LEU A 287 -22.68 -0.42 -10.60
N PRO A 288 -23.38 -1.10 -9.68
CA PRO A 288 -24.84 -0.99 -9.54
C PRO A 288 -25.29 0.46 -9.37
N SER A 289 -26.45 0.79 -9.98
CA SER A 289 -26.93 2.18 -10.01
C SER A 289 -27.11 2.81 -8.63
N GLY A 290 -27.53 2.03 -7.61
CA GLY A 290 -27.71 2.55 -6.26
C GLY A 290 -26.39 2.96 -5.60
N ILE A 291 -25.29 2.28 -5.90
CA ILE A 291 -23.95 2.68 -5.44
C ILE A 291 -23.51 3.97 -6.16
N ARG A 292 -23.61 4.00 -7.49
CA ARG A 292 -23.22 5.17 -8.30
C ARG A 292 -23.99 6.44 -7.90
N GLU A 293 -25.31 6.33 -7.81
CA GLU A 293 -26.17 7.45 -7.42
C GLU A 293 -25.88 7.97 -6.02
N THR A 294 -25.45 7.10 -5.08
CA THR A 294 -25.04 7.51 -3.73
C THR A 294 -23.84 8.46 -3.79
N PHE A 295 -22.83 8.15 -4.60
CA PHE A 295 -21.66 9.03 -4.74
C PHE A 295 -21.92 10.28 -5.58
N GLU A 296 -22.90 10.26 -6.50
CA GLU A 296 -23.28 11.41 -7.32
C GLU A 296 -24.11 12.45 -6.53
N ARG A 297 -24.76 12.04 -5.43
CA ARG A 297 -25.56 12.94 -4.60
C ARG A 297 -24.66 13.87 -3.79
N PRO A 298 -25.15 15.12 -3.54
CA PRO A 298 -24.44 16.05 -2.68
C PRO A 298 -24.22 15.46 -1.28
N THR A 299 -23.00 15.53 -0.78
CA THR A 299 -22.63 15.04 0.55
C THR A 299 -23.32 15.81 1.64
N ARG A 300 -23.45 17.15 1.49
CA ARG A 300 -24.16 18.00 2.43
C ARG A 300 -25.61 18.19 2.04
N GLY A 301 -26.50 18.07 3.02
CA GLY A 301 -27.89 18.55 2.91
C GLY A 301 -27.98 20.08 2.76
N ILE A 302 -29.19 20.57 2.61
CA ILE A 302 -29.45 22.01 2.50
C ILE A 302 -29.04 22.69 3.81
N ALA A 303 -28.05 23.58 3.75
CA ALA A 303 -27.49 24.23 4.93
C ALA A 303 -28.29 25.51 5.36
N VAL A 304 -29.06 26.12 4.47
CA VAL A 304 -29.86 27.35 4.71
C VAL A 304 -31.24 27.17 4.12
N PRO A 305 -32.29 27.83 4.69
CA PRO A 305 -33.62 27.83 4.09
C PRO A 305 -33.59 28.30 2.65
N THR A 306 -34.04 27.46 1.72
CA THR A 306 -34.12 27.83 0.31
C THR A 306 -35.56 28.05 -0.11
N GLN A 307 -35.76 29.00 -1.04
CA GLN A 307 -37.07 29.19 -1.64
C GLN A 307 -37.24 28.25 -2.84
N GLY A 308 -38.19 27.36 -2.74
CA GLY A 308 -38.60 26.47 -3.81
C GLY A 308 -40.04 26.76 -4.28
N THR A 309 -40.55 25.97 -5.20
CA THR A 309 -41.96 25.95 -5.62
C THR A 309 -42.44 24.47 -5.58
N ASN A 310 -43.64 24.26 -5.01
CA ASN A 310 -44.26 22.95 -5.05
C ASN A 310 -44.78 22.60 -6.47
N GLU A 311 -45.26 21.38 -6.66
CA GLU A 311 -45.82 20.92 -7.93
C GLU A 311 -47.00 21.77 -8.46
N GLN A 312 -47.66 22.53 -7.60
CA GLN A 312 -48.73 23.45 -7.96
C GLN A 312 -48.24 24.88 -8.26
N GLY A 313 -46.89 25.11 -8.24
CA GLY A 313 -46.31 26.41 -8.54
C GLY A 313 -46.35 27.43 -7.40
N ASN A 314 -46.72 27.02 -6.16
CA ASN A 314 -46.73 27.89 -5.00
C ASN A 314 -45.33 27.98 -4.38
N PRO A 315 -44.91 29.19 -3.88
CA PRO A 315 -43.61 29.30 -3.19
C PRO A 315 -43.61 28.45 -1.92
N THR A 316 -42.54 27.68 -1.76
CA THR A 316 -42.25 26.92 -0.56
C THR A 316 -40.90 27.34 0.03
N ILE A 317 -40.75 27.22 1.33
CA ILE A 317 -39.48 27.39 2.02
C ILE A 317 -39.04 25.95 2.43
N GLU A 318 -37.96 25.50 1.86
CA GLU A 318 -37.32 24.26 2.25
C GLU A 318 -36.37 24.55 3.42
N MET A 319 -36.66 23.98 4.55
CA MET A 319 -35.85 24.13 5.78
C MET A 319 -34.71 23.16 5.78
N PRO A 320 -33.50 23.55 6.28
CA PRO A 320 -32.39 22.63 6.43
C PRO A 320 -32.75 21.49 7.41
N ASP A 321 -32.35 20.29 7.08
CA ASP A 321 -32.39 19.16 8.02
C ASP A 321 -31.18 19.26 8.97
N LEU A 322 -31.45 19.81 10.14
CA LEU A 322 -30.42 20.00 11.17
C LEU A 322 -30.08 18.71 11.94
N GLU A 323 -30.89 17.67 11.79
CA GLU A 323 -30.64 16.38 12.43
C GLU A 323 -29.78 15.46 11.54
N HIS A 324 -29.85 15.65 10.22
CA HIS A 324 -29.12 14.82 9.22
C HIS A 324 -28.40 15.70 8.20
N PRO A 325 -27.33 16.39 8.60
CA PRO A 325 -26.58 17.30 7.72
C PRO A 325 -25.88 16.59 6.56
N PHE A 326 -25.65 15.29 6.68
CA PHE A 326 -25.07 14.41 5.68
C PHE A 326 -26.07 13.29 5.35
N PRO A 327 -26.99 13.50 4.40
CA PRO A 327 -28.11 12.58 4.16
C PRO A 327 -27.68 11.20 3.66
N GLU A 328 -26.54 11.10 2.99
CA GLU A 328 -26.02 9.84 2.42
C GLU A 328 -25.09 9.08 3.39
N LEU A 329 -24.83 9.57 4.58
CA LEU A 329 -23.84 9.04 5.51
C LEU A 329 -24.03 7.53 5.82
N ASN A 330 -25.28 7.10 5.99
CA ASN A 330 -25.60 5.69 6.19
C ASN A 330 -25.32 4.84 4.94
N ASN A 331 -25.57 5.38 3.74
CA ASN A 331 -25.28 4.70 2.49
C ASN A 331 -23.77 4.56 2.27
N TYR A 332 -22.97 5.59 2.62
CA TYR A 332 -21.49 5.47 2.60
C TYR A 332 -21.01 4.38 3.54
N ARG A 333 -21.58 4.31 4.73
CA ARG A 333 -21.29 3.26 5.71
C ARG A 333 -21.62 1.86 5.20
N ASP A 334 -22.76 1.70 4.52
CA ASP A 334 -23.15 0.42 3.94
C ASP A 334 -22.20 0.03 2.78
N ILE A 335 -21.74 0.99 1.96
CA ILE A 335 -20.74 0.74 0.91
C ILE A 335 -19.39 0.37 1.55
N ALA A 336 -18.96 1.06 2.59
CA ALA A 336 -17.74 0.71 3.32
C ALA A 336 -17.79 -0.71 3.89
N ALA A 337 -18.97 -1.14 4.40
CA ALA A 337 -19.18 -2.50 4.87
C ALA A 337 -19.14 -3.53 3.73
N ILE A 338 -19.67 -3.19 2.53
CA ILE A 338 -19.55 -4.04 1.34
C ILE A 338 -18.07 -4.20 0.97
N VAL A 339 -17.33 -3.11 0.85
CA VAL A 339 -15.90 -3.11 0.53
C VAL A 339 -15.10 -3.94 1.55
N SER A 340 -15.38 -3.75 2.84
CA SER A 340 -14.72 -4.48 3.93
C SER A 340 -15.00 -5.98 3.94
N ALA A 341 -16.10 -6.42 3.34
CA ALA A 341 -16.44 -7.83 3.23
C ALA A 341 -15.62 -8.58 2.16
N GLY A 342 -15.03 -7.85 1.21
CA GLY A 342 -14.20 -8.41 0.14
C GLY A 342 -12.75 -8.66 0.56
N ASP A 343 -11.99 -9.28 -0.36
CA ASP A 343 -10.57 -9.55 -0.20
C ASP A 343 -9.75 -8.26 -0.35
N ALA A 344 -9.00 -7.90 0.69
CA ALA A 344 -8.11 -6.74 0.68
C ALA A 344 -7.05 -6.80 -0.44
N ASN A 345 -6.67 -7.99 -0.90
CA ASN A 345 -5.72 -8.14 -2.02
C ASN A 345 -6.29 -7.70 -3.37
N LEU A 346 -7.58 -7.40 -3.46
CA LEU A 346 -8.20 -6.84 -4.67
C LEU A 346 -8.32 -5.30 -4.64
N GLN A 347 -7.97 -4.67 -3.51
CA GLN A 347 -8.05 -3.23 -3.32
C GLN A 347 -6.76 -2.53 -3.80
N HIS A 348 -6.68 -2.31 -5.11
CA HIS A 348 -5.55 -1.62 -5.76
C HIS A 348 -6.06 -0.63 -6.82
N GLY A 349 -6.43 0.58 -6.37
CA GLY A 349 -6.92 1.67 -7.23
C GLY A 349 -8.38 1.52 -7.62
N THR A 350 -9.21 0.95 -6.74
CA THR A 350 -10.64 0.78 -7.03
C THR A 350 -11.39 2.11 -6.97
N ALA A 351 -12.40 2.28 -7.82
CA ALA A 351 -13.24 3.48 -7.80
C ALA A 351 -14.08 3.59 -6.52
N LEU A 352 -14.37 2.44 -5.86
CA LEU A 352 -15.07 2.44 -4.58
C LEU A 352 -14.23 3.05 -3.47
N ASP A 353 -12.96 2.62 -3.35
CA ASP A 353 -12.07 3.12 -2.32
C ASP A 353 -11.75 4.61 -2.51
N LYS A 354 -11.48 5.03 -3.75
CA LYS A 354 -11.31 6.45 -4.09
C LYS A 354 -12.54 7.28 -3.69
N ALA A 355 -13.74 6.81 -4.07
CA ALA A 355 -14.97 7.54 -3.75
C ALA A 355 -15.25 7.58 -2.24
N LEU A 356 -14.91 6.53 -1.49
CA LEU A 356 -15.03 6.54 -0.03
C LEU A 356 -14.06 7.54 0.62
N LEU A 357 -12.81 7.65 0.12
CA LEU A 357 -11.86 8.65 0.60
C LEU A 357 -12.31 10.07 0.26
N ASP A 358 -12.70 10.33 -1.00
CA ASP A 358 -13.26 11.63 -1.42
C ASP A 358 -14.45 12.07 -0.54
N LYS A 359 -15.35 11.10 -0.20
CA LYS A 359 -16.50 11.40 0.66
C LYS A 359 -16.12 11.55 2.13
N SER A 360 -15.07 10.88 2.59
CA SER A 360 -14.51 11.11 3.93
C SER A 360 -13.97 12.52 4.07
N GLU A 361 -13.22 13.01 3.06
CA GLU A 361 -12.76 14.40 2.99
C GLU A 361 -13.94 15.37 3.03
N GLU A 362 -14.93 15.21 2.12
CA GLU A 362 -16.09 16.11 2.05
C GLU A 362 -16.88 16.16 3.37
N VAL A 363 -17.03 15.02 4.08
CA VAL A 363 -17.73 14.95 5.37
C VAL A 363 -16.92 15.65 6.45
N LEU A 364 -15.61 15.33 6.59
CA LEU A 364 -14.73 15.94 7.59
C LEU A 364 -14.62 17.46 7.38
N HIS A 365 -14.35 17.88 6.15
CA HIS A 365 -14.32 19.31 5.83
C HIS A 365 -15.64 19.99 6.16
N GLY A 366 -16.74 19.25 5.98
CA GLY A 366 -18.07 19.67 6.34
C GLY A 366 -18.28 19.86 7.84
N THR A 367 -17.65 19.06 8.67
CA THR A 367 -17.73 19.18 10.13
C THR A 367 -16.89 20.32 10.65
N HIS A 368 -15.71 20.57 10.08
CA HIS A 368 -14.80 21.64 10.49
C HIS A 368 -15.22 23.03 10.01
N ASN A 369 -15.98 23.10 8.92
CA ASN A 369 -16.44 24.38 8.33
C ASN A 369 -17.98 24.49 8.31
N PRO A 370 -18.65 24.49 9.46
CA PRO A 370 -20.10 24.54 9.51
C PRO A 370 -20.59 25.97 9.27
N PRO A 371 -21.34 26.26 8.20
CA PRO A 371 -21.83 27.62 8.00
C PRO A 371 -22.91 28.09 8.98
N TYR A 372 -23.67 27.16 9.63
CA TYR A 372 -24.83 27.55 10.46
C TYR A 372 -25.32 26.50 11.48
N TYR A 373 -24.49 25.52 11.87
CA TYR A 373 -24.97 24.48 12.79
C TYR A 373 -24.41 24.68 14.20
N PRO A 374 -25.23 25.08 15.19
CA PRO A 374 -24.78 25.31 16.58
C PRO A 374 -24.21 24.07 17.28
N TRP A 375 -24.44 22.89 16.71
CA TRP A 375 -23.97 21.60 17.22
C TRP A 375 -22.65 21.15 16.59
N ALA A 376 -22.17 21.79 15.52
CA ALA A 376 -20.87 21.48 14.94
C ALA A 376 -19.69 21.83 15.86
N GLU A 377 -19.93 22.67 16.86
CA GLU A 377 -19.01 22.90 17.97
C GLU A 377 -19.17 21.85 19.09
N ASN A 378 -20.09 20.86 18.93
CA ASN A 378 -20.33 19.82 19.91
C ASN A 378 -19.61 18.52 19.49
N VAL A 379 -18.42 18.32 20.02
CA VAL A 379 -17.56 17.15 19.78
C VAL A 379 -18.29 15.83 20.04
N GLU A 380 -19.02 15.72 21.16
CA GLU A 380 -19.77 14.50 21.51
C GLU A 380 -20.83 14.16 20.44
N TRP A 381 -21.50 15.15 19.87
CA TRP A 381 -22.49 14.94 18.81
C TRP A 381 -21.81 14.43 17.52
N THR A 382 -20.64 14.97 17.14
CA THR A 382 -19.88 14.55 15.96
C THR A 382 -19.37 13.13 16.15
N GLN A 383 -18.77 12.84 17.30
CA GLN A 383 -18.26 11.50 17.65
C GLN A 383 -19.35 10.43 17.67
N GLU A 384 -20.58 10.74 18.11
CA GLU A 384 -21.66 9.78 18.12
C GLU A 384 -22.30 9.53 16.76
N ARG A 385 -22.35 10.53 15.88
CA ARG A 385 -23.20 10.51 14.67
C ARG A 385 -22.43 10.52 13.34
N ILE A 386 -21.25 11.12 13.32
CA ILE A 386 -20.46 11.29 12.10
C ILE A 386 -19.29 10.29 12.08
N ASP A 387 -18.49 10.28 13.14
CA ASP A 387 -17.27 9.49 13.21
C ASP A 387 -17.48 8.01 12.87
N PRO A 388 -18.51 7.30 13.37
CA PRO A 388 -18.64 5.88 13.05
C PRO A 388 -18.74 5.58 11.55
N ALA A 389 -19.30 6.51 10.77
CA ALA A 389 -19.39 6.34 9.32
C ALA A 389 -18.07 6.67 8.63
N VAL A 390 -17.41 7.77 9.02
CA VAL A 390 -16.12 8.14 8.45
C VAL A 390 -15.04 7.13 8.82
N GLN A 391 -15.04 6.62 10.05
CA GLN A 391 -14.16 5.54 10.49
C GLN A 391 -14.37 4.27 9.68
N ASP A 392 -15.63 3.84 9.45
CA ASP A 392 -15.93 2.70 8.59
C ASP A 392 -15.40 2.92 7.15
N MET A 393 -15.54 4.14 6.59
CA MET A 393 -15.05 4.50 5.26
C MET A 393 -13.51 4.47 5.18
N LEU A 394 -12.82 5.09 6.16
CA LEU A 394 -11.36 5.10 6.22
C LEU A 394 -10.79 3.69 6.43
N ASN A 395 -11.38 2.89 7.31
CA ASN A 395 -10.99 1.50 7.54
C ASN A 395 -11.17 0.61 6.30
N ALA A 396 -12.20 0.86 5.50
CA ALA A 396 -12.44 0.13 4.26
C ALA A 396 -11.43 0.54 3.17
N ALA A 397 -11.34 1.84 2.89
CA ALA A 397 -10.56 2.38 1.77
C ALA A 397 -9.07 2.56 2.07
N GLY A 398 -8.67 2.70 3.34
CA GLY A 398 -7.27 2.84 3.75
C GLY A 398 -6.39 1.63 3.41
N ARG A 399 -6.99 0.50 3.07
CA ARG A 399 -6.26 -0.69 2.59
C ARG A 399 -5.78 -0.55 1.14
N ASP A 400 -6.41 0.32 0.35
CA ASP A 400 -6.03 0.60 -1.04
C ASP A 400 -4.97 1.68 -1.12
N GLN A 401 -3.69 1.28 -1.15
CA GLN A 401 -2.55 2.20 -1.19
C GLN A 401 -2.51 3.05 -2.49
N MET A 402 -3.14 2.62 -3.58
CA MET A 402 -3.25 3.44 -4.79
C MET A 402 -4.27 4.57 -4.60
N ALA A 403 -5.41 4.26 -3.97
CA ALA A 403 -6.43 5.25 -3.64
C ALA A 403 -5.89 6.25 -2.62
N VAL A 404 -5.25 5.78 -1.54
CA VAL A 404 -4.60 6.62 -0.52
C VAL A 404 -3.54 7.53 -1.14
N HIS A 405 -2.67 6.98 -1.99
CA HIS A 405 -1.66 7.77 -2.70
C HIS A 405 -2.31 8.90 -3.50
N SER A 406 -3.33 8.59 -4.32
CA SER A 406 -4.03 9.59 -5.13
C SER A 406 -4.68 10.67 -4.28
N GLU A 407 -5.25 10.31 -3.12
CA GLU A 407 -5.94 11.22 -2.22
C GLU A 407 -4.98 12.16 -1.50
N LEU A 408 -3.91 11.63 -0.92
CA LEU A 408 -2.98 12.45 -0.11
C LEU A 408 -1.99 13.25 -0.96
N THR A 409 -1.50 12.68 -2.08
CA THR A 409 -0.53 13.35 -2.95
C THR A 409 -1.17 14.17 -4.07
N GLY A 410 -2.49 14.08 -4.20
CA GLY A 410 -3.28 14.65 -5.29
C GLY A 410 -3.20 13.84 -6.58
N ALA A 411 -4.20 13.98 -7.44
CA ALA A 411 -4.33 13.23 -8.69
C ALA A 411 -3.15 13.42 -9.67
N ASP A 412 -2.36 14.49 -9.51
CA ASP A 412 -1.15 14.76 -10.30
C ASP A 412 0.13 14.23 -9.63
N GLY A 413 0.01 13.62 -8.43
CA GLY A 413 1.12 13.13 -7.61
C GLY A 413 2.09 14.23 -7.14
N LYS A 414 1.66 15.50 -7.14
CA LYS A 414 2.51 16.67 -6.88
C LYS A 414 1.88 17.73 -6.02
N THR A 415 0.55 17.78 -5.96
CA THR A 415 -0.20 18.80 -5.23
C THR A 415 -0.81 18.15 -3.98
N PRO A 416 -0.12 18.16 -2.83
CA PRO A 416 -0.61 17.52 -1.61
C PRO A 416 -1.99 18.01 -1.21
N ASN A 417 -2.87 17.10 -0.79
CA ASN A 417 -4.17 17.44 -0.24
C ASN A 417 -4.04 17.86 1.24
N THR A 418 -3.44 19.05 1.46
CA THR A 418 -3.17 19.57 2.81
C THR A 418 -4.44 19.84 3.60
N ALA A 419 -5.56 20.14 2.93
CA ALA A 419 -6.85 20.38 3.61
C ALA A 419 -7.37 19.08 4.24
N PHE A 420 -7.34 17.98 3.50
CA PHE A 420 -7.75 16.68 4.03
C PHE A 420 -6.82 16.22 5.15
N MET A 421 -5.50 16.35 4.98
CA MET A 421 -4.55 16.03 6.03
C MET A 421 -4.78 16.86 7.28
N GLU A 422 -5.02 18.18 7.16
CA GLU A 422 -5.34 19.03 8.30
C GLU A 422 -6.61 18.54 9.02
N ASP A 423 -7.67 18.27 8.26
CA ASP A 423 -8.92 17.75 8.82
C ASP A 423 -8.72 16.39 9.51
N LEU A 424 -7.92 15.46 8.94
CA LEU A 424 -7.60 14.16 9.55
C LEU A 424 -6.86 14.27 10.88
N PHE A 425 -5.83 15.13 10.93
CA PHE A 425 -4.96 15.24 12.11
C PHE A 425 -5.57 16.10 13.23
N THR A 426 -6.39 17.10 12.89
CA THR A 426 -6.98 18.01 13.88
C THR A 426 -8.37 17.60 14.35
N HIS A 427 -9.04 16.67 13.66
CA HIS A 427 -10.33 16.11 14.10
C HIS A 427 -10.16 15.36 15.42
N GLN A 428 -11.11 15.54 16.35
CA GLN A 428 -11.12 14.80 17.60
C GLN A 428 -11.89 13.47 17.43
N TRP A 429 -11.16 12.45 17.03
CA TRP A 429 -11.72 11.13 16.71
C TRP A 429 -12.28 10.38 17.93
N ALA A 430 -13.41 9.70 17.75
CA ALA A 430 -13.97 8.84 18.78
C ALA A 430 -13.15 7.57 19.07
N ASP A 431 -12.25 7.17 18.15
CA ASP A 431 -11.37 6.01 18.21
C ASP A 431 -9.89 6.39 18.38
N ASP A 432 -9.63 7.57 18.94
CA ASP A 432 -8.28 8.10 19.13
C ASP A 432 -7.46 8.21 17.82
N GLY A 433 -8.15 8.27 16.67
CA GLY A 433 -7.57 8.38 15.34
C GLY A 433 -7.12 7.05 14.70
N ALA A 434 -7.52 5.90 15.25
CA ALA A 434 -7.13 4.60 14.73
C ALA A 434 -7.55 4.40 13.26
N ALA A 435 -8.77 4.78 12.89
CA ALA A 435 -9.27 4.68 11.52
C ALA A 435 -8.48 5.60 10.55
N ALA A 436 -8.14 6.83 10.96
CA ALA A 436 -7.29 7.72 10.19
C ALA A 436 -5.87 7.15 10.02
N GLY A 437 -5.33 6.50 11.05
CA GLY A 437 -4.04 5.81 11.01
C GLY A 437 -3.97 4.68 9.98
N THR A 438 -5.11 4.09 9.56
CA THR A 438 -5.12 3.04 8.53
C THR A 438 -4.59 3.51 7.18
N LEU A 439 -4.69 4.80 6.86
CA LEU A 439 -4.15 5.39 5.63
C LEU A 439 -2.62 5.27 5.56
N LEU A 440 -1.94 5.14 6.70
CA LEU A 440 -0.50 4.98 6.80
C LEU A 440 -0.06 3.51 6.84
N ASN A 441 -1.01 2.56 6.90
CA ASN A 441 -0.68 1.14 6.89
C ASN A 441 -0.09 0.72 5.54
N GLY A 442 0.98 -0.09 5.59
CA GLY A 442 1.65 -0.57 4.37
C GLY A 442 2.63 0.43 3.74
N THR A 443 2.75 1.65 4.28
CA THR A 443 3.72 2.64 3.78
C THR A 443 5.17 2.33 4.15
N GLY A 444 5.42 1.36 5.03
CA GLY A 444 6.76 0.87 5.38
C GLY A 444 7.30 -0.21 4.43
N ALA A 445 6.72 -0.38 3.23
CA ALA A 445 7.16 -1.38 2.26
C ALA A 445 8.54 -1.04 1.68
N ILE A 446 9.56 -1.83 2.03
CA ILE A 446 10.91 -1.73 1.46
C ILE A 446 11.11 -2.87 0.46
N PRO A 447 11.53 -2.60 -0.79
CA PRO A 447 11.72 -3.64 -1.77
C PRO A 447 12.91 -4.54 -1.38
N THR A 448 12.71 -5.86 -1.47
CA THR A 448 13.77 -6.86 -1.26
C THR A 448 14.49 -7.21 -2.57
N ASP A 449 13.86 -6.92 -3.71
CA ASP A 449 14.43 -7.05 -5.05
C ASP A 449 14.19 -5.77 -5.85
N LEU A 450 15.28 -5.02 -6.07
CA LEU A 450 15.26 -3.74 -6.84
C LEU A 450 14.99 -3.94 -8.34
N THR A 451 14.93 -5.16 -8.82
CA THR A 451 14.60 -5.48 -10.22
C THR A 451 13.16 -5.96 -10.40
N ASP A 452 12.44 -6.16 -9.31
CA ASP A 452 11.02 -6.49 -9.29
C ASP A 452 10.17 -5.22 -9.47
N PRO A 453 9.48 -5.03 -10.60
CA PRO A 453 8.70 -3.82 -10.86
C PRO A 453 7.58 -3.63 -9.82
N THR A 454 6.94 -4.71 -9.42
CA THR A 454 5.82 -4.65 -8.47
C THR A 454 6.26 -4.13 -7.10
N GLN A 455 7.37 -4.68 -6.56
CA GLN A 455 7.94 -4.21 -5.30
C GLN A 455 8.41 -2.76 -5.39
N MET A 456 9.03 -2.37 -6.53
CA MET A 456 9.51 -1.01 -6.74
C MET A 456 8.36 0.00 -6.83
N ASP A 457 7.25 -0.35 -7.50
CA ASP A 457 6.09 0.53 -7.60
C ASP A 457 5.38 0.68 -6.26
N GLN A 458 5.26 -0.40 -5.47
CA GLN A 458 4.73 -0.35 -4.12
C GLN A 458 5.59 0.54 -3.20
N ALA A 459 6.91 0.33 -3.20
CA ALA A 459 7.84 1.13 -2.41
C ALA A 459 7.84 2.61 -2.82
N THR A 460 7.74 2.89 -4.13
CA THR A 460 7.66 4.25 -4.65
C THR A 460 6.39 4.96 -4.16
N ARG A 461 5.23 4.31 -4.22
CA ARG A 461 3.98 4.88 -3.69
C ARG A 461 4.06 5.10 -2.19
N ALA A 462 4.53 4.10 -1.45
CA ALA A 462 4.72 4.18 0.00
C ALA A 462 5.60 5.37 0.40
N GLY A 463 6.77 5.52 -0.24
CA GLY A 463 7.68 6.62 0.00
C GLY A 463 7.09 7.98 -0.37
N GLN A 464 6.30 8.07 -1.45
CA GLN A 464 5.63 9.32 -1.85
C GLN A 464 4.53 9.72 -0.85
N ILE A 465 3.74 8.76 -0.35
CA ILE A 465 2.74 9.01 0.71
C ILE A 465 3.46 9.57 1.94
N MET A 466 4.47 8.86 2.45
CA MET A 466 5.15 9.27 3.67
C MET A 466 5.88 10.61 3.52
N HIS A 467 6.60 10.83 2.41
CA HIS A 467 7.21 12.12 2.14
C HIS A 467 6.19 13.27 2.14
N THR A 468 4.97 13.03 1.62
CA THR A 468 3.91 14.03 1.58
C THR A 468 3.36 14.32 2.97
N VAL A 469 3.05 13.27 3.74
CA VAL A 469 2.54 13.39 5.12
C VAL A 469 3.58 14.05 6.02
N ASP A 470 4.83 13.62 5.97
CA ASP A 470 5.91 14.15 6.81
C ASP A 470 6.23 15.61 6.48
N SER A 471 6.21 15.96 5.18
CA SER A 471 6.39 17.36 4.75
C SER A 471 5.23 18.24 5.24
N PHE A 472 4.01 17.72 5.35
CA PHE A 472 2.89 18.41 5.94
C PHE A 472 3.07 18.55 7.46
N VAL A 473 3.24 17.42 8.18
CA VAL A 473 3.31 17.39 9.65
C VAL A 473 4.49 18.20 10.18
N GLY A 474 5.68 18.09 9.57
CA GLY A 474 6.89 18.80 9.98
C GLY A 474 7.01 20.22 9.46
N SER A 475 6.03 20.73 8.66
CA SER A 475 6.14 22.06 8.08
C SER A 475 5.97 23.17 9.13
N ALA A 476 6.64 24.29 8.92
CA ALA A 476 6.52 25.49 9.78
C ALA A 476 5.08 26.07 9.82
N GLU A 477 4.21 25.70 8.88
CA GLU A 477 2.82 26.14 8.84
C GLU A 477 1.93 25.25 9.71
N TYR A 478 2.09 23.92 9.65
CA TYR A 478 1.16 22.97 10.28
C TYR A 478 1.68 22.41 11.60
N SER A 479 2.99 22.18 11.78
CA SER A 479 3.55 21.63 13.02
C SER A 479 3.09 22.40 14.28
N PRO A 480 3.10 23.76 14.33
CA PRO A 480 2.62 24.48 15.51
C PRO A 480 1.13 24.28 15.77
N ARG A 481 0.34 24.06 14.72
CA ARG A 481 -1.11 23.83 14.81
C ARG A 481 -1.44 22.40 15.24
N LEU A 482 -0.55 21.45 14.98
CA LEU A 482 -0.67 20.06 15.43
C LEU A 482 -0.19 19.88 16.87
N LEU A 483 0.72 20.73 17.33
CA LEU A 483 1.15 20.78 18.72
C LEU A 483 0.16 21.52 19.64
N ASP A 484 -0.60 22.47 19.07
CA ASP A 484 -1.67 23.22 19.77
C ASP A 484 -2.85 23.34 18.82
N ILE A 485 -3.74 22.29 18.85
CA ILE A 485 -4.87 22.22 17.93
C ILE A 485 -5.84 23.36 18.22
N PRO A 486 -6.16 24.21 17.23
CA PRO A 486 -7.05 25.34 17.41
C PRO A 486 -8.41 24.95 17.99
N GLY A 487 -8.76 25.53 19.14
CA GLY A 487 -10.03 25.27 19.81
C GLY A 487 -10.02 24.13 20.84
N LEU A 488 -8.87 23.45 21.05
CA LEU A 488 -8.74 22.34 22.00
C LEU A 488 -7.88 22.69 23.24
N ASP A 489 -7.84 23.96 23.64
CA ASP A 489 -7.22 24.43 24.91
C ASP A 489 -5.76 23.97 25.11
N GLY A 490 -4.94 23.99 24.06
CA GLY A 490 -3.52 23.63 24.13
C GLY A 490 -3.25 22.14 23.99
N GLN A 491 -4.21 21.34 23.53
CA GLN A 491 -3.97 19.92 23.28
C GLN A 491 -3.31 19.67 21.92
N SER A 492 -2.33 18.79 21.92
CA SER A 492 -1.63 18.33 20.70
C SER A 492 -2.35 17.17 20.03
N VAL A 493 -1.99 16.89 18.78
CA VAL A 493 -2.46 15.70 18.06
C VAL A 493 -2.15 14.41 18.80
N GLY A 494 -0.97 14.28 19.42
CA GLY A 494 -0.61 13.09 20.20
C GLY A 494 -1.45 12.89 21.47
N GLN A 495 -2.07 13.95 21.99
CA GLN A 495 -2.98 13.88 23.11
C GLN A 495 -4.42 13.59 22.67
N VAL A 496 -4.83 14.12 21.53
CA VAL A 496 -6.19 14.01 21.01
C VAL A 496 -6.38 12.73 20.19
N ASN A 497 -5.38 12.36 19.39
CA ASN A 497 -5.40 11.22 18.45
C ASN A 497 -4.15 10.34 18.66
N PRO A 498 -3.98 9.71 19.81
CA PRO A 498 -2.78 8.91 20.12
C PRO A 498 -2.55 7.75 19.15
N GLU A 499 -3.59 7.05 18.68
CA GLU A 499 -3.47 5.93 17.75
C GLU A 499 -3.00 6.40 16.35
N LEU A 500 -3.48 7.55 15.86
CA LEU A 500 -2.99 8.14 14.62
C LEU A 500 -1.51 8.51 14.73
N THR A 501 -1.11 9.09 15.86
CA THR A 501 0.29 9.51 16.10
C THR A 501 1.21 8.29 16.20
N GLN A 502 0.76 7.20 16.81
CA GLN A 502 1.51 5.93 16.83
C GLN A 502 1.62 5.31 15.43
N ALA A 503 0.54 5.32 14.64
CA ALA A 503 0.58 4.87 13.26
C ALA A 503 1.58 5.68 12.41
N LEU A 504 1.64 7.01 12.61
CA LEU A 504 2.62 7.87 11.98
C LEU A 504 4.06 7.51 12.40
N ALA A 505 4.30 7.24 13.68
CA ALA A 505 5.60 6.83 14.18
C ALA A 505 6.06 5.49 13.59
N GLU A 506 5.20 4.49 13.54
CA GLU A 506 5.49 3.18 12.93
C GLU A 506 5.79 3.29 11.43
N ALA A 507 5.01 4.08 10.71
CA ALA A 507 5.18 4.30 9.28
C ALA A 507 6.51 5.00 8.94
N ASN A 508 7.02 5.84 9.85
CA ASN A 508 8.25 6.62 9.66
C ASN A 508 9.55 5.85 9.93
N LYS A 509 9.51 4.72 10.64
CA LYS A 509 10.72 3.97 11.02
C LYS A 509 11.66 3.66 9.85
N PRO A 510 11.16 3.22 8.66
CA PRO A 510 12.03 2.90 7.53
C PRO A 510 12.69 4.12 6.87
N TYR A 511 12.13 5.33 7.06
CA TYR A 511 12.52 6.53 6.33
C TYR A 511 13.49 7.44 7.08
N ILE A 512 13.91 7.08 8.31
CA ILE A 512 14.81 7.92 9.12
C ILE A 512 16.11 8.22 8.38
N ASP A 513 16.68 7.24 7.69
CA ASP A 513 17.93 7.41 6.94
C ASP A 513 17.73 8.28 5.69
N ASP A 514 16.58 8.19 5.03
CA ASP A 514 16.21 9.03 3.89
C ASP A 514 16.03 10.50 4.30
N MET A 515 15.44 10.75 5.47
CA MET A 515 15.32 12.10 6.03
C MET A 515 16.71 12.75 6.20
N LEU A 516 17.73 11.96 6.53
CA LEU A 516 19.12 12.42 6.64
C LEU A 516 19.84 12.53 5.28
N GLY A 517 19.18 12.17 4.18
CA GLY A 517 19.79 12.13 2.85
C GLY A 517 20.80 10.99 2.66
N ASN A 518 20.77 9.99 3.52
CA ASN A 518 21.63 8.80 3.48
C ASN A 518 21.00 7.63 2.72
N SER A 519 20.01 7.90 1.88
CA SER A 519 19.30 6.92 1.10
C SER A 519 20.25 5.94 0.40
N LEU A 520 20.16 4.69 0.78
CA LEU A 520 20.83 3.56 0.16
C LEU A 520 19.88 2.91 -0.84
N ASP A 521 19.39 3.62 -1.84
CA ASP A 521 18.55 3.13 -2.96
C ASP A 521 17.28 2.30 -2.58
N ASP A 522 17.03 2.08 -1.28
CA ASP A 522 16.03 1.12 -0.78
C ASP A 522 14.65 1.76 -0.56
N SER A 523 14.57 3.07 -0.32
CA SER A 523 13.32 3.79 -0.03
C SER A 523 12.89 4.63 -1.22
N GLN A 524 12.49 3.97 -2.25
CA GLN A 524 12.05 4.61 -3.49
C GLN A 524 10.86 5.56 -3.23
N GLY A 525 10.89 6.74 -3.84
CA GLY A 525 9.80 7.71 -3.73
C GLY A 525 9.90 8.67 -2.54
N PHE A 526 10.58 8.32 -1.46
CA PHE A 526 10.87 9.24 -0.35
C PHE A 526 12.08 10.13 -0.71
N ARG A 527 12.01 11.39 -0.37
CA ARG A 527 13.11 12.36 -0.56
C ARG A 527 13.43 13.02 0.78
N PRO A 528 14.66 13.53 0.97
CA PRO A 528 14.96 14.31 2.16
C PRO A 528 13.92 15.41 2.39
N LEU A 529 13.46 15.55 3.63
CA LEU A 529 12.46 16.55 4.00
C LEU A 529 13.03 17.97 4.01
N ASP A 530 14.31 18.09 4.36
CA ASP A 530 15.04 19.33 4.50
C ASP A 530 16.06 19.55 3.37
N ASP A 531 16.48 20.81 3.15
CA ASP A 531 17.68 21.07 2.35
C ASP A 531 18.90 20.55 3.10
N MET A 532 19.58 19.55 2.54
CA MET A 532 20.78 18.92 3.12
C MET A 532 21.92 19.88 3.43
N LYS A 533 21.82 21.14 3.02
CA LYS A 533 22.74 22.22 3.40
C LYS A 533 22.30 22.95 4.68
N ASN A 534 21.08 22.68 5.13
CA ASN A 534 20.58 23.25 6.38
C ASN A 534 20.79 22.23 7.52
N PRO A 535 21.82 22.40 8.36
CA PRO A 535 22.12 21.41 9.39
C PRO A 535 21.10 21.41 10.54
N GLU A 536 20.21 22.41 10.61
CA GLU A 536 19.17 22.49 11.66
C GLU A 536 18.02 21.50 11.43
N MET A 537 17.90 20.90 10.23
CA MET A 537 16.86 19.93 9.85
C MET A 537 15.46 20.29 10.38
N PRO A 538 14.94 21.48 10.07
CA PRO A 538 13.74 22.00 10.75
C PRO A 538 12.49 21.16 10.51
N VAL A 539 12.29 20.61 9.30
CA VAL A 539 11.09 19.80 8.99
C VAL A 539 11.16 18.47 9.72
N MET A 540 12.30 17.78 9.68
CA MET A 540 12.51 16.54 10.41
C MET A 540 12.36 16.73 11.93
N ARG A 541 12.95 17.78 12.48
CA ARG A 541 12.85 18.13 13.90
C ARG A 541 11.40 18.39 14.33
N ASP A 542 10.66 19.17 13.56
CA ASP A 542 9.28 19.54 13.87
C ASP A 542 8.33 18.33 13.69
N LEU A 543 8.60 17.42 12.73
CA LEU A 543 7.94 16.13 12.62
C LEU A 543 8.12 15.27 13.87
N PHE A 544 9.38 15.11 14.33
CA PHE A 544 9.67 14.38 15.56
C PHE A 544 8.96 15.01 16.75
N ALA A 545 8.93 16.36 16.86
CA ALA A 545 8.25 17.06 17.94
C ALA A 545 6.73 16.77 17.96
N VAL A 546 6.08 16.72 16.80
CA VAL A 546 4.65 16.35 16.71
C VAL A 546 4.45 14.90 17.15
N ILE A 547 5.31 13.97 16.74
CA ILE A 547 5.24 12.56 17.16
C ILE A 547 5.53 12.43 18.68
N ASP A 548 6.48 13.17 19.21
CA ASP A 548 6.86 13.16 20.62
C ASP A 548 5.76 13.72 21.54
N SER A 549 4.75 14.38 20.99
CA SER A 549 3.56 14.79 21.74
C SER A 549 2.70 13.60 22.25
N ASN A 550 3.02 12.35 21.78
CA ASN A 550 2.49 11.10 22.34
C ASN A 550 3.66 10.21 22.82
N ALA A 551 3.65 9.78 24.08
CA ALA A 551 4.77 9.04 24.68
C ALA A 551 5.06 7.67 24.05
N ASP A 552 4.03 6.96 23.61
CA ASP A 552 4.18 5.65 22.95
C ASP A 552 4.72 5.83 21.52
N ALA A 553 4.20 6.80 20.76
CA ALA A 553 4.70 7.17 19.46
C ALA A 553 6.18 7.63 19.51
N ALA A 554 6.52 8.47 20.50
CA ALA A 554 7.89 8.89 20.77
C ALA A 554 8.80 7.68 21.02
N THR A 555 8.34 6.70 21.81
CA THR A 555 9.11 5.47 22.06
C THR A 555 9.35 4.69 20.78
N ILE A 556 8.37 4.59 19.90
CA ILE A 556 8.47 3.89 18.62
C ILE A 556 9.54 4.54 17.73
N LEU A 557 9.42 5.84 17.46
CA LEU A 557 10.29 6.53 16.50
C LEU A 557 11.68 6.78 17.04
N ASN A 558 11.80 7.31 18.27
CA ASN A 558 13.08 7.69 18.83
C ASN A 558 13.96 6.49 19.16
N SER A 559 13.36 5.33 19.56
CA SER A 559 14.14 4.10 19.73
C SER A 559 14.75 3.63 18.41
N GLN A 560 14.03 3.75 17.29
CA GLN A 560 14.57 3.45 15.98
C GLN A 560 15.68 4.45 15.58
N ALA A 561 15.49 5.74 15.83
CA ALA A 561 16.48 6.75 15.53
C ALA A 561 17.79 6.52 16.34
N TYR A 562 17.70 6.16 17.62
CA TYR A 562 18.87 5.76 18.40
C TYR A 562 19.53 4.48 17.86
N LEU A 563 18.72 3.50 17.40
CA LEU A 563 19.26 2.30 16.78
C LEU A 563 20.06 2.60 15.52
N ASN A 564 19.55 3.50 14.67
CA ASN A 564 20.27 3.97 13.48
C ASN A 564 21.57 4.71 13.88
N GLY A 565 21.53 5.53 14.93
CA GLY A 565 22.71 6.19 15.49
C GLY A 565 23.79 5.21 15.96
N LEU A 566 23.41 4.15 16.66
CA LEU A 566 24.32 3.05 17.05
C LEU A 566 24.90 2.33 15.83
N GLN A 567 24.08 2.09 14.81
CA GLN A 567 24.54 1.47 13.56
C GLN A 567 25.56 2.34 12.83
N TYR A 568 25.32 3.65 12.75
CA TYR A 568 26.28 4.60 12.17
C TYR A 568 27.61 4.60 12.92
N GLN A 569 27.58 4.63 14.26
CA GLN A 569 28.83 4.52 15.04
C GLN A 569 29.55 3.21 14.74
N ALA A 570 28.82 2.08 14.70
CA ALA A 570 29.37 0.77 14.40
C ALA A 570 30.03 0.70 13.02
N ASN A 571 29.38 1.27 12.00
CA ASN A 571 29.88 1.34 10.63
C ASN A 571 31.17 2.18 10.55
N PHE A 572 31.18 3.33 11.22
CA PHE A 572 32.37 4.18 11.30
C PHE A 572 33.57 3.43 11.90
N GLU A 573 33.40 2.80 13.06
CA GLU A 573 34.44 2.04 13.72
C GLU A 573 34.92 0.87 12.86
N GLN A 574 34.01 0.13 12.24
CA GLN A 574 34.33 -0.98 11.39
C GLN A 574 35.12 -0.56 10.12
N SER A 575 34.78 0.61 9.55
CA SER A 575 35.52 1.16 8.41
C SER A 575 37.00 1.40 8.69
N ILE A 576 37.32 1.81 9.95
CA ILE A 576 38.70 1.99 10.42
C ILE A 576 39.37 0.62 10.61
N ILE A 577 38.70 -0.31 11.26
CA ILE A 577 39.21 -1.65 11.57
C ILE A 577 39.57 -2.42 10.29
N ASP A 578 38.74 -2.32 9.27
CA ASP A 578 38.95 -2.97 7.98
C ASP A 578 40.06 -2.29 7.13
N GLY A 579 40.57 -1.15 7.58
CA GLY A 579 41.63 -0.40 6.89
C GLY A 579 41.17 0.22 5.57
N GLY A 580 39.87 0.43 5.40
CA GLY A 580 39.23 1.06 4.24
C GLY A 580 39.25 2.59 4.30
N THR A 581 38.44 3.22 3.46
CA THR A 581 38.17 4.65 3.56
C THR A 581 37.29 4.92 4.76
N VAL A 582 37.77 5.78 5.68
CA VAL A 582 36.97 6.17 6.85
C VAL A 582 35.81 7.04 6.40
N ASN A 583 34.58 6.60 6.69
CA ASN A 583 33.36 7.34 6.38
C ASN A 583 32.98 8.25 7.58
N THR A 584 33.32 9.53 7.51
CA THR A 584 32.98 10.49 8.58
C THR A 584 31.49 10.85 8.56
N GLY A 585 30.80 10.67 7.44
CA GLY A 585 29.36 10.91 7.32
C GLY A 585 28.53 10.06 8.26
N ASP A 586 28.99 8.86 8.64
CA ASP A 586 28.31 8.01 9.61
C ASP A 586 28.20 8.70 10.98
N LEU A 587 29.29 9.25 11.50
CA LEU A 587 29.23 9.96 12.78
C LEU A 587 28.51 11.31 12.69
N GLN A 588 28.57 11.98 11.54
CA GLN A 588 27.76 13.17 11.28
C GLN A 588 26.27 12.84 11.39
N SER A 589 25.82 11.76 10.75
CA SER A 589 24.43 11.30 10.80
C SER A 589 24.00 10.94 12.23
N ALA A 590 24.85 10.24 12.98
CA ALA A 590 24.58 9.92 14.39
C ALA A 590 24.43 11.20 15.25
N GLY A 591 25.26 12.22 15.01
CA GLY A 591 25.19 13.52 15.70
C GLY A 591 23.91 14.27 15.35
N THR A 592 23.54 14.31 14.07
CA THR A 592 22.29 14.94 13.59
C THR A 592 21.07 14.29 14.22
N LEU A 593 20.96 12.94 14.19
CA LEU A 593 19.83 12.21 14.80
C LEU A 593 19.68 12.55 16.28
N ARG A 594 20.77 12.53 17.02
CA ARG A 594 20.72 12.89 18.42
C ARG A 594 20.24 14.33 18.62
N GLY A 595 20.75 15.29 17.83
CA GLY A 595 20.33 16.68 17.91
C GLY A 595 18.86 16.89 17.58
N VAL A 596 18.34 16.17 16.60
CA VAL A 596 16.91 16.16 16.25
C VAL A 596 16.07 15.64 17.40
N ILE A 597 16.42 14.47 17.99
CA ILE A 597 15.70 13.89 19.13
C ILE A 597 15.68 14.84 20.32
N ASP A 598 16.84 15.40 20.69
CA ASP A 598 16.94 16.31 21.83
C ASP A 598 16.16 17.62 21.60
N SER A 599 16.13 18.11 20.35
CA SER A 599 15.39 19.32 19.97
C SER A 599 13.88 19.07 19.94
N ALA A 600 13.46 17.94 19.37
CA ALA A 600 12.06 17.55 19.26
C ALA A 600 11.42 17.37 20.64
N ALA A 601 12.08 16.64 21.53
CA ALA A 601 11.62 16.45 22.90
C ALA A 601 11.43 17.78 23.65
N ASN A 602 12.33 18.75 23.43
CA ASN A 602 12.21 20.08 24.04
C ASN A 602 11.06 20.90 23.44
N ILE A 603 10.72 20.73 22.16
CA ILE A 603 9.59 21.42 21.51
C ILE A 603 8.27 20.82 21.98
N ALA A 604 8.15 19.50 22.02
CA ALA A 604 6.96 18.79 22.48
C ALA A 604 6.62 19.13 23.95
N ASP A 605 7.64 19.33 24.81
CA ASP A 605 7.46 19.70 26.21
C ASP A 605 7.19 21.20 26.44
N ASN A 606 7.25 22.04 25.40
CA ASN A 606 7.16 23.51 25.55
C ASN A 606 5.79 24.02 26.06
N ASP A 607 4.71 23.25 25.89
CA ASP A 607 3.41 23.55 26.53
C ASP A 607 3.44 23.34 28.05
N ALA A 608 4.44 22.68 28.55
CA ALA A 608 4.66 22.42 29.96
C ALA A 608 5.63 23.41 30.62
N ILE A 609 6.02 24.54 29.97
CA ILE A 609 7.03 25.53 30.43
C ILE A 609 6.74 26.17 31.82
N GLU A 610 5.60 25.94 32.43
CA GLU A 610 5.31 26.47 33.77
C GLU A 610 6.09 25.81 34.93
N TYR A 611 6.81 24.70 34.72
CA TYR A 611 7.38 23.91 35.82
C TYR A 611 8.91 23.69 35.83
N GLY A 612 9.73 24.41 35.07
CA GLY A 612 11.20 24.42 35.24
C GLY A 612 11.82 23.01 35.37
N ASN A 613 12.86 22.81 36.14
CA ASN A 613 13.71 21.61 36.30
C ASN A 613 13.04 20.20 36.25
N LEU A 614 11.72 20.05 36.46
CA LEU A 614 11.06 18.75 36.48
C LEU A 614 10.94 18.17 35.08
N GLN A 615 10.78 19.00 34.06
CA GLN A 615 10.60 18.61 32.68
C GLN A 615 11.89 18.16 32.01
N GLU A 616 12.98 18.85 32.23
CA GLU A 616 14.30 18.39 31.77
C GLU A 616 14.63 17.00 32.34
N VAL A 617 14.18 16.69 33.56
CA VAL A 617 14.36 15.35 34.16
C VAL A 617 13.46 14.31 33.48
N LEU A 618 12.20 14.64 33.19
CA LEU A 618 11.28 13.71 32.50
C LEU A 618 11.73 13.45 31.06
N ALA A 619 12.13 14.46 30.32
CA ALA A 619 12.67 14.30 28.97
C ALA A 619 13.97 13.47 28.98
N TYR A 620 14.83 13.64 29.97
CA TYR A 620 16.01 12.81 30.16
C TYR A 620 15.68 11.35 30.45
N GLU A 621 14.73 11.08 31.34
CA GLU A 621 14.26 9.72 31.65
C GLU A 621 13.63 9.04 30.41
N SER A 622 12.86 9.78 29.63
CA SER A 622 12.26 9.29 28.39
C SER A 622 13.34 8.94 27.34
N ARG A 623 14.32 9.81 27.13
CA ARG A 623 15.45 9.52 26.23
C ARG A 623 16.24 8.30 26.66
N GLY A 624 16.48 8.13 27.97
CA GLY A 624 17.13 6.95 28.53
C GLY A 624 16.34 5.67 28.25
N MET A 625 15.03 5.72 28.38
CA MET A 625 14.14 4.59 28.07
C MET A 625 14.17 4.22 26.58
N TRP A 626 14.07 5.20 25.68
CA TRP A 626 14.13 4.97 24.22
C TRP A 626 15.47 4.35 23.81
N PHE A 627 16.57 4.84 24.40
CA PHE A 627 17.91 4.31 24.16
C PHE A 627 18.06 2.86 24.67
N ASP A 628 17.49 2.52 25.82
CA ASP A 628 17.49 1.15 26.34
C ASP A 628 16.70 0.18 25.46
N VAL A 629 15.59 0.62 24.86
CA VAL A 629 14.86 -0.13 23.84
C VAL A 629 15.74 -0.34 22.60
N ALA A 630 16.39 0.71 22.11
CA ALA A 630 17.31 0.65 20.97
C ALA A 630 18.47 -0.33 21.21
N LYS A 631 19.09 -0.32 22.40
CA LYS A 631 20.14 -1.29 22.78
C LYS A 631 19.63 -2.73 22.75
N THR A 632 18.41 -2.95 23.21
CA THR A 632 17.80 -4.29 23.23
C THR A 632 17.64 -4.85 21.81
N ILE A 633 17.16 -4.04 20.88
CA ILE A 633 17.01 -4.43 19.45
C ILE A 633 18.38 -4.52 18.77
N GLY A 634 19.28 -3.57 19.04
CA GLY A 634 20.62 -3.48 18.44
C GLY A 634 21.51 -4.66 18.74
N GLY A 635 21.28 -5.39 19.85
CA GLY A 635 22.02 -6.61 20.19
C GLY A 635 21.91 -7.74 19.17
N GLU A 636 20.94 -7.69 18.26
CA GLU A 636 20.75 -8.64 17.18
C GLU A 636 21.39 -8.18 15.85
N LEU A 637 21.87 -6.94 15.77
CA LEU A 637 22.44 -6.38 14.54
C LEU A 637 23.96 -6.58 14.46
N PRO A 638 24.50 -6.90 13.27
CA PRO A 638 25.94 -7.02 13.04
C PRO A 638 26.68 -5.73 13.44
N PHE A 639 27.84 -5.90 14.11
CA PHE A 639 28.71 -4.84 14.62
C PHE A 639 28.14 -4.03 15.79
N VAL A 640 26.84 -3.77 15.87
CA VAL A 640 26.19 -3.13 17.03
C VAL A 640 26.33 -4.02 18.25
N ASP A 641 26.18 -5.33 18.12
CA ASP A 641 26.43 -6.33 19.17
C ASP A 641 27.80 -6.15 19.82
N LYS A 642 28.82 -5.84 19.04
CA LYS A 642 30.22 -5.65 19.52
C LYS A 642 30.36 -4.35 20.32
N ILE A 643 29.70 -3.29 19.91
CA ILE A 643 29.70 -2.03 20.67
C ILE A 643 28.99 -2.23 22.01
N LEU A 644 27.86 -2.91 22.01
CA LEU A 644 27.10 -3.20 23.22
C LEU A 644 27.86 -4.13 24.17
N GLU A 645 28.49 -5.23 23.68
CA GLU A 645 29.36 -6.10 24.47
C GLU A 645 30.53 -5.33 25.12
N TRP A 646 31.05 -4.35 24.43
CA TRP A 646 32.08 -3.47 24.97
C TRP A 646 31.53 -2.55 26.05
N ASN A 647 30.41 -1.90 25.79
CA ASN A 647 29.74 -0.97 26.72
C ASN A 647 29.44 -1.63 28.07
N ASP A 648 28.99 -2.88 28.05
CA ASP A 648 28.65 -3.66 29.25
C ASP A 648 29.86 -4.00 30.12
N LYS A 649 31.06 -3.95 29.55
CA LYS A 649 32.30 -4.20 30.29
C LYS A 649 32.86 -2.98 30.98
N ILE A 650 32.38 -1.78 30.65
CA ILE A 650 32.88 -0.52 31.14
C ILE A 650 31.92 0.09 32.17
N PRO A 651 32.38 0.42 33.38
CA PRO A 651 31.57 1.12 34.36
C PRO A 651 31.14 2.50 33.84
N GLY A 652 29.85 2.83 33.99
CA GLY A 652 29.35 4.16 33.73
C GLY A 652 28.58 4.31 32.41
N ASP A 653 28.33 3.19 31.68
CA ASP A 653 27.54 3.16 30.43
C ASP A 653 27.95 4.29 29.46
N PRO A 654 29.14 4.19 28.82
CA PRO A 654 29.60 5.24 27.90
C PRO A 654 28.67 5.55 26.75
N LEU A 655 27.97 4.54 26.21
CA LEU A 655 27.00 4.76 25.13
C LEU A 655 25.82 5.59 25.58
N HIS A 656 25.34 5.37 26.81
CA HIS A 656 24.29 6.22 27.37
C HIS A 656 24.78 7.69 27.45
N GLN A 657 26.03 7.92 27.87
CA GLN A 657 26.57 9.26 27.91
C GLN A 657 26.77 9.91 26.53
N ILE A 658 27.04 9.10 25.48
CA ILE A 658 27.18 9.58 24.11
C ILE A 658 25.80 9.98 23.54
N PHE A 659 24.79 9.11 23.70
CA PHE A 659 23.53 9.27 23.02
C PHE A 659 22.44 9.96 23.85
N VAL A 660 22.46 9.86 25.15
CA VAL A 660 21.47 10.47 26.05
C VAL A 660 22.06 11.65 26.87
N GLY A 661 23.31 11.54 27.26
CA GLY A 661 23.98 12.52 28.12
C GLY A 661 23.83 12.23 29.61
N ASP A 662 24.27 13.17 30.45
CA ASP A 662 24.06 13.11 31.90
C ASP A 662 22.72 13.71 32.31
N ALA A 663 22.24 13.34 33.51
CA ALA A 663 21.04 13.94 34.09
C ALA A 663 21.15 15.47 34.15
N PRO A 664 20.19 16.24 33.66
CA PRO A 664 20.32 17.68 33.56
C PRO A 664 20.38 18.35 34.95
N VAL A 665 21.40 19.14 35.15
CA VAL A 665 21.54 20.03 36.27
C VAL A 665 21.73 21.45 35.71
N GLY A 666 20.78 21.91 34.86
CA GLY A 666 20.84 23.25 34.26
C GLY A 666 21.98 23.43 33.26
N ALA A 667 22.36 22.40 32.52
CA ALA A 667 23.51 22.44 31.61
C ALA A 667 23.17 23.15 30.28
N ASP A 668 24.09 23.96 29.80
CA ASP A 668 24.07 24.57 28.47
C ASP A 668 24.14 23.47 27.39
N PRO A 669 23.29 23.47 26.34
CA PRO A 669 23.33 22.52 25.22
C PRO A 669 24.74 22.36 24.60
N THR A 670 25.53 23.42 24.52
CA THR A 670 26.91 23.39 24.04
C THR A 670 27.80 22.50 24.92
N TYR A 671 27.55 22.48 26.22
CA TYR A 671 28.28 21.65 27.18
C TYR A 671 27.92 20.17 26.99
N ILE A 672 26.65 19.84 26.76
CA ILE A 672 26.20 18.48 26.50
C ILE A 672 26.84 17.93 25.22
N ALA A 673 26.88 18.72 24.14
CA ALA A 673 27.54 18.36 22.89
C ALA A 673 29.02 18.01 23.09
N GLN A 674 29.75 18.85 23.84
CA GLN A 674 31.15 18.63 24.14
C GLN A 674 31.39 17.35 24.95
N GLN A 675 30.59 17.10 25.99
CA GLN A 675 30.68 15.89 26.81
C GLN A 675 30.47 14.62 25.98
N SER A 676 29.50 14.62 25.08
CA SER A 676 29.20 13.46 24.22
C SER A 676 30.32 13.18 23.23
N SER A 677 30.93 14.24 22.67
CA SER A 677 32.11 14.12 21.81
C SER A 677 33.32 13.54 22.57
N GLU A 678 33.54 13.96 23.81
CA GLU A 678 34.60 13.43 24.64
C GLU A 678 34.42 11.93 24.96
N MET A 679 33.20 11.51 25.26
CA MET A 679 32.86 10.09 25.46
C MET A 679 32.93 9.28 24.16
N MET A 680 32.59 9.89 23.01
CA MET A 680 32.76 9.26 21.70
C MET A 680 34.26 8.99 21.42
N GLN A 681 35.15 9.93 21.72
CA GLN A 681 36.61 9.74 21.61
C GLN A 681 37.06 8.53 22.42
N TYR A 682 36.58 8.43 23.66
CA TYR A 682 36.91 7.33 24.56
C TYR A 682 36.39 5.97 24.00
N ALA A 683 35.15 5.93 23.56
CA ALA A 683 34.53 4.73 23.00
C ALA A 683 35.27 4.23 21.76
N VAL A 684 35.50 5.13 20.78
CA VAL A 684 36.20 4.80 19.53
C VAL A 684 37.64 4.37 19.83
N ALA A 685 38.37 5.06 20.71
CA ALA A 685 39.74 4.67 21.06
C ALA A 685 39.81 3.29 21.70
N GLN A 686 38.91 2.97 22.64
CA GLN A 686 38.87 1.65 23.26
C GLN A 686 38.58 0.56 22.23
N ARG A 687 37.62 0.78 21.33
CA ARG A 687 37.26 -0.18 20.28
C ARG A 687 38.44 -0.44 19.32
N LEU A 688 39.19 0.61 18.96
CA LEU A 688 40.37 0.48 18.11
C LEU A 688 41.53 -0.24 18.83
N ILE A 689 41.71 -0.02 20.15
CA ILE A 689 42.66 -0.76 20.98
C ILE A 689 42.30 -2.26 21.03
N ASP A 690 41.04 -2.58 21.24
CA ASP A 690 40.56 -3.97 21.26
C ASP A 690 40.78 -4.67 19.91
N ALA A 691 40.71 -3.92 18.80
CA ALA A 691 41.05 -4.38 17.46
C ALA A 691 42.58 -4.43 17.17
N ASN A 692 43.43 -4.10 18.15
CA ASN A 692 44.89 -3.99 18.03
C ASN A 692 45.35 -2.95 17.01
N LEU A 693 44.64 -1.85 16.89
CA LEU A 693 45.00 -0.71 16.03
C LEU A 693 45.65 0.41 16.84
N GLY A 694 46.56 1.11 16.23
CA GLY A 694 47.29 2.24 16.86
C GLY A 694 48.31 1.81 17.90
N ASP A 695 48.91 2.82 18.57
CA ASP A 695 49.90 2.64 19.65
C ASP A 695 49.32 3.04 21.00
N PRO A 696 48.82 2.11 21.83
CA PRO A 696 48.26 2.43 23.13
C PRO A 696 49.27 3.02 24.12
N SER A 697 50.58 2.95 23.83
CA SER A 697 51.60 3.51 24.69
C SER A 697 51.46 5.02 24.87
N VAL A 698 50.81 5.69 23.95
CA VAL A 698 50.45 7.13 24.05
C VAL A 698 49.68 7.40 25.34
N PHE A 699 48.76 6.49 25.72
CA PHE A 699 47.94 6.63 26.92
C PHE A 699 48.69 6.26 28.22
N GLN A 700 49.78 5.45 28.13
CA GLN A 700 50.52 5.02 29.30
C GLN A 700 51.17 6.18 30.06
N GLN A 701 51.69 7.20 29.36
CA GLN A 701 52.31 8.36 29.96
C GLN A 701 51.33 9.20 30.80
N PHE A 702 50.02 9.06 30.55
CA PHE A 702 48.96 9.70 31.32
C PHE A 702 48.33 8.77 32.35
N GLY A 703 48.79 7.51 32.47
CA GLY A 703 48.23 6.53 33.38
C GLY A 703 46.80 6.06 33.01
N LEU A 704 46.40 6.25 31.75
CA LEU A 704 45.05 5.95 31.25
C LEU A 704 44.87 4.51 30.80
N ILE A 705 45.94 3.74 30.58
CA ILE A 705 45.87 2.33 30.22
C ILE A 705 46.12 1.46 31.47
N ASP A 706 45.32 0.46 31.62
CA ASP A 706 45.58 -0.63 32.57
C ASP A 706 46.67 -1.55 31.98
N PRO A 707 47.83 -1.69 32.65
CA PRO A 707 48.94 -2.45 32.12
C PRO A 707 48.71 -3.98 32.10
N GLU A 708 47.70 -4.47 32.85
CA GLU A 708 47.36 -5.90 32.89
C GLU A 708 46.40 -6.27 31.78
N THR A 709 45.44 -5.40 31.47
CA THR A 709 44.37 -5.67 30.46
C THR A 709 44.63 -5.03 29.12
N ASN A 710 45.52 -4.03 29.06
CA ASN A 710 45.78 -3.19 27.90
C ASN A 710 44.54 -2.38 27.45
N GLN A 711 43.61 -2.11 28.37
CA GLN A 711 42.39 -1.35 28.13
C GLN A 711 42.47 0.04 28.74
N LEU A 712 41.75 1.01 28.16
CA LEU A 712 41.62 2.33 28.77
C LEU A 712 40.89 2.21 30.11
N ARG A 713 41.41 2.90 31.11
CA ARG A 713 40.74 3.00 32.41
C ARG A 713 39.53 3.91 32.29
N PRO A 714 38.47 3.66 33.08
CA PRO A 714 37.35 4.58 33.17
C PRO A 714 37.82 5.99 33.53
N ILE A 715 37.44 6.96 32.73
CA ILE A 715 37.77 8.36 32.87
C ILE A 715 36.51 9.07 33.41
N LYS A 716 36.71 9.92 34.43
CA LYS A 716 35.63 10.80 34.85
C LYS A 716 35.54 11.95 33.86
N GLN A 717 34.35 12.36 33.55
CA GLN A 717 34.07 13.42 32.60
C GLN A 717 34.81 14.72 32.90
N ASP A 718 34.93 15.12 34.17
CA ASP A 718 35.70 16.32 34.62
C ASP A 718 37.18 16.24 34.30
N ASP A 719 37.72 15.02 34.13
CA ASP A 719 39.17 14.80 33.90
C ASP A 719 39.49 14.76 32.39
N PHE A 720 38.46 14.68 31.51
CA PHE A 720 38.69 14.42 30.07
C PHE A 720 39.45 15.53 29.37
N GLY A 721 39.23 16.79 29.72
CA GLY A 721 39.96 17.93 29.17
C GLY A 721 41.47 17.81 29.28
N ASP A 722 41.99 17.15 30.37
CA ASP A 722 43.40 16.92 30.60
C ASP A 722 43.99 15.85 29.66
N PHE A 723 43.17 14.98 29.09
CA PHE A 723 43.61 13.86 28.28
C PHE A 723 43.33 14.04 26.77
N ARG A 724 42.66 15.11 26.37
CA ARG A 724 42.29 15.41 24.96
C ARG A 724 43.48 15.31 24.00
N SER A 725 44.68 15.72 24.43
CA SER A 725 45.87 15.63 23.60
C SER A 725 46.27 14.15 23.33
N ALA A 726 46.14 13.29 24.34
CA ALA A 726 46.48 11.87 24.19
C ALA A 726 45.54 11.16 23.17
N PHE A 727 44.26 11.47 23.23
CA PHE A 727 43.29 10.95 22.23
C PHE A 727 43.60 11.48 20.82
N THR A 728 43.90 12.77 20.71
CA THR A 728 44.31 13.39 19.44
C THR A 728 45.53 12.70 18.86
N ASP A 729 46.59 12.51 19.66
CA ASP A 729 47.85 11.90 19.23
C ASP A 729 47.63 10.43 18.81
N TYR A 730 46.77 9.71 19.55
CA TYR A 730 46.39 8.30 19.22
C TYR A 730 45.70 8.20 17.85
N PHE A 731 44.66 9.00 17.64
CA PHE A 731 43.92 8.98 16.37
C PHE A 731 44.77 9.45 15.19
N MET A 732 45.58 10.46 15.37
CA MET A 732 46.56 10.93 14.35
C MET A 732 47.58 9.84 14.00
N GLY A 733 47.92 8.96 14.93
CA GLY A 733 48.81 7.82 14.70
C GLY A 733 48.19 6.69 13.88
N ILE A 734 46.83 6.55 13.89
CA ILE A 734 46.10 5.58 13.10
C ILE A 734 45.67 6.19 11.75
N ASN A 735 44.81 7.17 11.79
CA ASN A 735 44.33 7.91 10.63
C ASN A 735 43.76 9.28 11.10
N PRO A 736 44.27 10.39 10.56
CA PRO A 736 43.78 11.74 10.93
C PRO A 736 42.25 11.93 10.71
N THR A 737 41.68 11.20 9.77
CA THR A 737 40.24 11.26 9.45
C THR A 737 39.35 10.80 10.62
N VAL A 738 39.86 9.94 11.50
CA VAL A 738 39.13 9.49 12.71
C VAL A 738 38.76 10.68 13.59
N LYS A 739 39.73 11.58 13.82
CA LYS A 739 39.49 12.79 14.61
C LYS A 739 38.47 13.72 13.94
N ILE A 740 38.54 13.84 12.61
CA ILE A 740 37.58 14.64 11.84
C ILE A 740 36.14 14.08 12.01
N GLY A 741 35.94 12.78 11.90
CA GLY A 741 34.62 12.18 12.09
C GLY A 741 34.02 12.44 13.49
N ILE A 742 34.85 12.45 14.54
CA ILE A 742 34.38 12.77 15.89
C ILE A 742 34.04 14.26 16.04
N GLU A 743 34.79 15.15 15.40
CA GLU A 743 34.48 16.59 15.33
C GLU A 743 33.18 16.81 14.51
N ASP A 744 33.00 16.08 13.40
CA ASP A 744 31.77 16.11 12.57
C ASP A 744 30.53 15.69 13.39
N TYR A 745 30.64 14.71 14.30
CA TYR A 745 29.57 14.33 15.23
C TYR A 745 29.18 15.50 16.16
N GLU A 746 30.17 16.15 16.80
CA GLU A 746 29.92 17.25 17.72
C GLU A 746 29.27 18.45 17.00
N ASP A 747 29.80 18.79 15.82
CA ASP A 747 29.30 19.89 15.03
C ASP A 747 27.86 19.61 14.55
N ALA A 748 27.58 18.40 14.03
CA ALA A 748 26.26 18.01 13.57
C ALA A 748 25.22 17.98 14.70
N TYR A 749 25.58 17.45 15.86
CA TYR A 749 24.72 17.49 17.05
C TYR A 749 24.37 18.93 17.45
N ARG A 750 25.37 19.79 17.55
CA ARG A 750 25.19 21.20 17.95
C ARG A 750 24.36 21.98 16.92
N ASP A 751 24.59 21.72 15.64
CA ASP A 751 23.92 22.40 14.53
C ASP A 751 22.44 22.02 14.41
N ALA A 752 22.07 20.80 14.81
CA ALA A 752 20.67 20.34 14.85
C ALA A 752 19.89 20.87 16.09
N LEU A 753 20.58 21.44 17.09
CA LEU A 753 19.93 22.10 18.22
C LEU A 753 19.40 23.49 17.82
N PRO A 754 18.19 23.89 18.28
CA PRO A 754 17.66 25.21 17.97
C PRO A 754 18.59 26.31 18.47
N THR A 755 18.88 27.26 17.59
CA THR A 755 19.66 28.46 18.00
C THR A 755 18.86 29.16 19.10
N PRO A 756 19.46 29.44 20.28
CA PRO A 756 18.77 30.18 21.33
C PRO A 756 18.28 31.50 20.75
N THR A 757 16.96 31.66 20.54
CA THR A 757 16.39 32.95 20.21
C THR A 757 16.69 33.88 21.36
N GLY A 758 17.67 34.76 21.16
CA GLY A 758 18.05 35.73 22.19
C GLY A 758 16.82 36.42 22.72
N HIS A 759 16.55 36.28 24.01
CA HIS A 759 15.58 37.09 24.69
C HIS A 759 16.03 38.56 24.53
N THR A 760 15.57 39.21 23.44
CA THR A 760 15.53 40.66 23.42
C THR A 760 14.42 41.07 24.36
N GLY A 761 14.77 41.24 25.63
CA GLY A 761 13.90 41.87 26.60
C GLY A 761 13.46 43.24 26.08
N GLY A 762 12.18 43.43 25.95
CA GLY A 762 11.53 44.68 25.73
C GLY A 762 10.26 44.75 26.57
#